data_c924c680abc88f9172836436d4cd89fa
#
_entry.id   c924c680abc88f9172836436d4cd89fa
#
_cell.length_a   1.000
_cell.length_b   1.000
_cell.length_c   1.000
_cell.angle_alpha   90.00
_cell.angle_beta   90.00
_cell.angle_gamma   90.00
#
_symmetry.space_group_name_H-M   'P 1'
#
loop_
_entity.id
_entity.type
_entity.pdbx_description
1 polymer ?
#
loop_
_entity_poly.entity_id
_entity_poly.type
_entity_poly.pdbx_seq_one_letter_code
_entity_poly.pdbx_strand_id
1 'polypeptide(L)'
;MRAKLPDRDGFVERDGVRIHYEIYGQGPQTMVFLPPWSIVHSRVYKAQIPYFSERFRCIAFDARGNGKSDRPADVAAYSLDHNVADALAVMDATQAGEAILVGLSYGGMLACCIAAYHPEKVKAAIVAGTAASIGPNRPHMTHEHFYAKREQFEGWNKYNRDYWLREYPDFAEHFVKNIFTEPHSTKQIEDGLEWASDTSGPVLIKTVEARAIAPAFDVSKKMYGQIRCPVLLIHGDDDRIQPHTRGEAVAQAIGAGAEMVILAGVGHNPLGRFPAKCNALINDFLDRRLGIEAPGKRTIRATREKKALYLSSPIGLGHGRRDIAIVRELRQLHPGLVVDWLAQDPVTRLLEANGERIHPLSGRLASETQHIEEESGEHDLNAFQAIRRMDEVLIKNFMIFQDAVDSGGYDLVIADEAWDIDHFWHEHPELKKSGLAWFTDFVGFVPMPSGGEREAFLTTDYNAEMIGHVERHPGVRDRAIFVGNPDDIVPLSFGKDLPAMRDWVPKHFDFSGYVLGQHPATFGDRAELRQSLGYRPDERVCIVTVGGSGVGTHLIRRILQAWPLAHARQPELRMVLVAGPRIDPRSLNAPPGVEVHAFVPDLDRHLAACDLALVQGGLTTCMELTAAGTPFLYFPLKNHFEQNFHVAHRLDRYAAGRRLEFATSTPEMIAEAMLAELQRPTRFKPVEADGAQRAARLLADLL
;
A
#
# COMPACT_ATOMS: atom_id res chain seq x y z
N MET A 1 1.82 -8.44 -4.13
CA MET A 1 3.16 -8.13 -4.74
C MET A 1 4.16 -7.67 -3.68
N ARG A 2 5.48 -7.90 -3.87
CA ARG A 2 6.51 -7.28 -3.02
C ARG A 2 6.79 -5.86 -3.50
N ALA A 3 6.91 -4.89 -2.59
CA ALA A 3 7.31 -3.51 -2.92
C ALA A 3 8.73 -3.44 -3.50
N LYS A 4 9.57 -4.44 -3.20
CA LYS A 4 10.89 -4.63 -3.77
C LYS A 4 11.24 -6.12 -3.82
N LEU A 5 11.66 -6.59 -4.99
CA LEU A 5 12.23 -7.92 -5.15
C LEU A 5 13.69 -7.92 -4.67
N PRO A 6 14.24 -9.06 -4.21
CA PRO A 6 15.65 -9.15 -3.89
C PRO A 6 16.51 -8.91 -5.14
N ASP A 7 17.59 -8.15 -4.98
CA ASP A 7 18.57 -7.95 -6.06
C ASP A 7 19.40 -9.24 -6.28
N ARG A 8 19.51 -10.05 -5.23
CA ARG A 8 20.16 -11.35 -5.22
C ARG A 8 19.61 -12.23 -4.10
N ASP A 9 19.48 -13.52 -4.33
CA ASP A 9 19.22 -14.53 -3.32
C ASP A 9 20.14 -15.74 -3.48
N GLY A 10 20.20 -16.60 -2.45
CA GLY A 10 21.05 -17.78 -2.45
C GLY A 10 20.96 -18.59 -1.18
N PHE A 11 21.85 -19.54 -1.05
CA PHE A 11 21.96 -20.42 0.11
C PHE A 11 23.38 -20.41 0.66
N VAL A 12 23.47 -20.46 1.99
CA VAL A 12 24.71 -20.83 2.70
C VAL A 12 24.51 -22.23 3.26
N GLU A 13 25.44 -23.11 2.98
CA GLU A 13 25.43 -24.46 3.55
C GLU A 13 26.38 -24.51 4.76
N ARG A 14 25.84 -25.00 5.88
CA ARG A 14 26.59 -25.25 7.11
C ARG A 14 26.15 -26.53 7.78
N ASP A 15 27.08 -27.45 7.97
CA ASP A 15 26.85 -28.76 8.58
C ASP A 15 25.73 -29.55 7.88
N GLY A 16 25.68 -29.50 6.53
CA GLY A 16 24.66 -30.15 5.71
C GLY A 16 23.28 -29.50 5.75
N VAL A 17 23.15 -28.29 6.31
CA VAL A 17 21.89 -27.53 6.36
C VAL A 17 22.04 -26.27 5.52
N ARG A 18 21.14 -26.07 4.56
CA ARG A 18 21.11 -24.89 3.70
C ARG A 18 20.23 -23.80 4.30
N ILE A 19 20.79 -22.61 4.43
CA ILE A 19 20.14 -21.40 4.95
C ILE A 19 19.91 -20.45 3.78
N HIS A 20 18.67 -20.16 3.46
CA HIS A 20 18.28 -19.24 2.40
C HIS A 20 18.43 -17.80 2.85
N TYR A 21 19.06 -16.94 2.01
CA TYR A 21 19.16 -15.50 2.23
C TYR A 21 18.75 -14.69 1.00
N GLU A 22 18.34 -13.46 1.24
CA GLU A 22 18.00 -12.46 0.22
C GLU A 22 18.77 -11.16 0.50
N ILE A 23 19.22 -10.49 -0.56
CA ILE A 23 19.96 -9.22 -0.50
C ILE A 23 19.17 -8.17 -1.28
N TYR A 24 19.04 -6.97 -0.69
CA TYR A 24 18.32 -5.85 -1.27
C TYR A 24 19.14 -4.58 -1.13
N GLY A 25 19.18 -3.76 -2.20
CA GLY A 25 19.90 -2.50 -2.21
C GLY A 25 21.43 -2.66 -2.24
N GLN A 26 22.10 -1.55 -2.50
CA GLN A 26 23.56 -1.49 -2.67
C GLN A 26 24.17 -0.33 -1.86
N GLY A 27 23.50 0.09 -0.79
CA GLY A 27 23.99 1.16 0.07
C GLY A 27 25.35 0.83 0.71
N PRO A 28 26.11 1.85 1.13
CA PRO A 28 27.46 1.69 1.68
C PRO A 28 27.49 1.05 3.07
N GLN A 29 26.36 1.04 3.76
CA GLN A 29 26.20 0.43 5.08
C GLN A 29 25.33 -0.83 4.95
N THR A 30 25.65 -1.87 5.73
CA THR A 30 24.87 -3.11 5.73
C THR A 30 23.92 -3.17 6.92
N MET A 31 22.66 -3.55 6.68
CA MET A 31 21.68 -3.96 7.68
C MET A 31 21.43 -5.47 7.54
N VAL A 32 21.52 -6.22 8.63
CA VAL A 32 21.21 -7.65 8.65
C VAL A 32 19.97 -7.90 9.49
N PHE A 33 18.93 -8.43 8.87
CA PHE A 33 17.66 -8.76 9.50
C PHE A 33 17.70 -10.20 9.98
N LEU A 34 17.76 -10.36 11.29
CA LEU A 34 17.91 -11.66 11.95
C LEU A 34 16.54 -12.32 12.13
N PRO A 35 16.37 -13.60 11.77
CA PRO A 35 15.09 -14.26 11.81
C PRO A 35 14.55 -14.38 13.23
N PRO A 36 13.25 -14.22 13.43
CA PRO A 36 12.60 -14.54 14.70
C PRO A 36 12.50 -16.05 14.90
N TRP A 37 11.66 -16.50 15.85
CA TRP A 37 11.38 -17.94 16.02
C TRP A 37 10.79 -18.53 14.74
N SER A 38 11.18 -19.75 14.40
CA SER A 38 10.85 -20.46 13.15
C SER A 38 9.34 -20.72 12.91
N ILE A 39 8.44 -20.06 13.62
CA ILE A 39 7.01 -20.01 13.30
C ILE A 39 6.72 -19.01 12.18
N VAL A 40 7.58 -18.02 12.00
CA VAL A 40 7.55 -17.06 10.88
C VAL A 40 8.93 -16.95 10.25
N HIS A 41 9.01 -16.51 9.01
CA HIS A 41 10.27 -16.36 8.27
C HIS A 41 10.63 -14.89 8.01
N SER A 42 11.68 -14.65 7.21
CA SER A 42 12.27 -13.33 6.95
C SER A 42 11.31 -12.26 6.43
N ARG A 43 10.17 -12.67 5.82
CA ARG A 43 9.13 -11.74 5.34
C ARG A 43 8.46 -10.93 6.46
N VAL A 44 8.67 -11.27 7.72
CA VAL A 44 8.22 -10.44 8.85
C VAL A 44 8.76 -9.01 8.81
N TYR A 45 9.86 -8.79 8.07
CA TYR A 45 10.49 -7.48 7.86
C TYR A 45 10.06 -6.77 6.57
N LYS A 46 8.98 -7.19 5.94
CA LYS A 46 8.47 -6.64 4.68
C LYS A 46 8.20 -5.12 4.71
N ALA A 47 7.92 -4.58 5.88
CA ALA A 47 7.66 -3.15 6.08
C ALA A 47 8.93 -2.31 6.32
N GLN A 48 10.09 -2.94 6.55
CA GLN A 48 11.38 -2.27 6.78
C GLN A 48 12.27 -2.34 5.55
N ILE A 49 12.43 -3.55 5.00
CA ILE A 49 13.40 -3.82 3.93
C ILE A 49 13.21 -2.93 2.69
N PRO A 50 12.00 -2.73 2.14
CA PRO A 50 11.83 -1.92 0.93
C PRO A 50 12.26 -0.47 1.11
N TYR A 51 12.04 0.12 2.27
CA TYR A 51 12.44 1.48 2.59
C TYR A 51 13.94 1.58 2.88
N PHE A 52 14.46 0.77 3.81
CA PHE A 52 15.86 0.86 4.20
C PHE A 52 16.80 0.46 3.06
N SER A 53 16.39 -0.43 2.16
CA SER A 53 17.18 -0.82 0.99
C SER A 53 17.43 0.30 -0.03
N GLU A 54 16.76 1.44 0.10
CA GLU A 54 17.06 2.65 -0.71
C GLU A 54 18.42 3.27 -0.31
N ARG A 55 18.90 3.01 0.93
CA ARG A 55 20.11 3.62 1.49
C ARG A 55 21.11 2.62 2.02
N PHE A 56 20.64 1.45 2.39
CA PHE A 56 21.44 0.38 2.97
C PHE A 56 21.48 -0.82 2.03
N ARG A 57 22.46 -1.64 2.21
CA ARG A 57 22.46 -3.01 1.73
C ARG A 57 21.79 -3.88 2.78
N CYS A 58 20.55 -4.30 2.53
CA CYS A 58 19.76 -5.10 3.46
C CYS A 58 19.93 -6.59 3.16
N ILE A 59 20.22 -7.38 4.17
CA ILE A 59 20.36 -8.83 4.10
C ILE A 59 19.34 -9.43 5.05
N ALA A 60 18.47 -10.31 4.54
CA ALA A 60 17.53 -11.08 5.35
C ALA A 60 17.72 -12.58 5.06
N PHE A 61 17.44 -13.44 6.02
CA PHE A 61 17.53 -14.88 5.83
C PHE A 61 16.49 -15.63 6.65
N ASP A 62 16.13 -16.81 6.19
CA ASP A 62 15.16 -17.67 6.86
C ASP A 62 15.88 -18.53 7.90
N ALA A 63 15.28 -18.65 9.09
CA ALA A 63 15.77 -19.56 10.12
C ALA A 63 15.67 -21.02 9.65
N ARG A 64 16.48 -21.90 10.21
CA ARG A 64 16.25 -23.34 10.13
C ARG A 64 14.81 -23.67 10.50
N GLY A 65 14.13 -24.45 9.69
CA GLY A 65 12.77 -24.93 9.96
C GLY A 65 11.64 -24.09 9.38
N ASN A 66 11.92 -22.98 8.69
CA ASN A 66 10.89 -22.18 8.02
C ASN A 66 11.36 -21.61 6.68
N GLY A 67 10.43 -21.05 5.92
CA GLY A 67 10.67 -20.45 4.62
C GLY A 67 11.36 -21.41 3.66
N LYS A 68 12.39 -20.93 2.96
CA LYS A 68 13.16 -21.72 2.00
C LYS A 68 14.38 -22.45 2.63
N SER A 69 14.66 -22.23 3.92
CA SER A 69 15.74 -22.93 4.64
C SER A 69 15.39 -24.36 4.97
N ASP A 70 16.42 -25.21 5.10
CA ASP A 70 16.23 -26.63 5.39
C ASP A 70 15.64 -26.87 6.78
N ARG A 71 15.02 -28.06 6.95
CA ARG A 71 14.32 -28.51 8.16
C ARG A 71 15.02 -29.74 8.71
N PRO A 72 16.18 -29.58 9.41
CA PRO A 72 16.96 -30.72 9.92
C PRO A 72 16.14 -31.62 10.85
N ALA A 73 16.46 -32.91 10.84
CA ALA A 73 15.77 -33.88 11.67
C ALA A 73 16.21 -33.85 13.14
N ASP A 74 17.46 -33.53 13.39
CA ASP A 74 18.06 -33.51 14.73
C ASP A 74 17.62 -32.27 15.53
N VAL A 75 17.24 -32.47 16.78
CA VAL A 75 16.89 -31.41 17.74
C VAL A 75 18.09 -30.49 17.99
N ALA A 76 19.31 -31.02 18.12
CA ALA A 76 20.52 -30.22 18.37
C ALA A 76 20.76 -29.18 17.27
N ALA A 77 20.37 -29.46 16.05
CA ALA A 77 20.48 -28.53 14.93
C ALA A 77 19.71 -27.21 15.15
N TYR A 78 18.77 -27.13 16.05
CA TYR A 78 17.99 -25.93 16.36
C TYR A 78 18.48 -25.18 17.61
N SER A 79 19.65 -25.56 18.18
CA SER A 79 20.20 -24.89 19.35
C SER A 79 20.56 -23.42 19.07
N LEU A 80 20.72 -22.63 20.13
CA LEU A 80 21.13 -21.23 20.03
C LEU A 80 22.49 -21.09 19.35
N ASP A 81 23.44 -21.99 19.64
CA ASP A 81 24.77 -22.00 19.01
C ASP A 81 24.68 -22.13 17.49
N HIS A 82 23.82 -23.04 17.00
CA HIS A 82 23.61 -23.23 15.56
C HIS A 82 22.96 -22.01 14.92
N ASN A 83 21.98 -21.39 15.57
CA ASN A 83 21.30 -20.18 15.01
C ASN A 83 22.25 -18.96 14.96
N VAL A 84 23.10 -18.78 15.98
CA VAL A 84 24.14 -17.74 15.96
C VAL A 84 25.18 -18.02 14.87
N ALA A 85 25.63 -19.28 14.74
CA ALA A 85 26.57 -19.66 13.71
C ALA A 85 25.99 -19.53 12.28
N ASP A 86 24.69 -19.78 12.08
CA ASP A 86 24.02 -19.54 10.80
C ASP A 86 24.00 -18.05 10.43
N ALA A 87 23.68 -17.19 11.40
CA ALA A 87 23.70 -15.74 11.18
C ALA A 87 25.11 -15.25 10.79
N LEU A 88 26.13 -15.71 11.48
CA LEU A 88 27.52 -15.40 11.15
C LEU A 88 27.96 -15.94 9.78
N ALA A 89 27.54 -17.17 9.44
CA ALA A 89 27.82 -17.76 8.13
C ALA A 89 27.15 -16.98 6.98
N VAL A 90 25.90 -16.51 7.17
CA VAL A 90 25.22 -15.64 6.22
C VAL A 90 25.95 -14.30 6.10
N MET A 91 26.35 -13.68 7.22
CA MET A 91 27.12 -12.43 7.20
C MET A 91 28.45 -12.59 6.45
N ASP A 92 29.16 -13.69 6.67
CA ASP A 92 30.43 -13.96 6.00
C ASP A 92 30.24 -14.24 4.51
N ALA A 93 29.33 -15.12 4.13
CA ALA A 93 29.05 -15.45 2.74
C ALA A 93 28.55 -14.27 1.91
N THR A 94 27.85 -13.36 2.55
CA THR A 94 27.37 -12.12 1.93
C THR A 94 28.34 -10.97 2.06
N GLN A 95 29.49 -11.15 2.72
CA GLN A 95 30.46 -10.07 2.96
C GLN A 95 29.83 -8.85 3.67
N ALA A 96 29.02 -9.11 4.70
CA ALA A 96 28.29 -8.06 5.40
C ALA A 96 29.21 -7.07 6.13
N GLY A 97 30.40 -7.50 6.53
CA GLY A 97 31.34 -6.70 7.29
C GLY A 97 30.79 -6.34 8.68
N GLU A 98 31.11 -5.13 9.15
CA GLU A 98 30.52 -4.55 10.34
C GLU A 98 29.12 -4.01 9.98
N ALA A 99 28.06 -4.61 10.56
CA ALA A 99 26.68 -4.39 10.16
C ALA A 99 25.81 -3.84 11.29
N ILE A 100 24.69 -3.21 10.91
CA ILE A 100 23.58 -2.88 11.81
C ILE A 100 22.70 -4.14 11.86
N LEU A 101 22.51 -4.72 13.05
CA LEU A 101 21.67 -5.88 13.24
C LEU A 101 20.24 -5.45 13.60
N VAL A 102 19.24 -6.02 12.92
CA VAL A 102 17.83 -5.79 13.22
C VAL A 102 17.19 -7.14 13.58
N GLY A 103 16.62 -7.26 14.78
CA GLY A 103 16.05 -8.51 15.25
C GLY A 103 14.71 -8.35 15.97
N LEU A 104 13.71 -9.09 15.52
CA LEU A 104 12.41 -9.25 16.20
C LEU A 104 12.45 -10.49 17.09
N SER A 105 11.98 -10.38 18.33
CA SER A 105 11.78 -11.54 19.22
C SER A 105 13.07 -12.36 19.40
N TYR A 106 13.12 -13.60 18.93
CA TYR A 106 14.30 -14.46 18.97
C TYR A 106 15.46 -13.87 18.15
N GLY A 107 15.16 -13.18 17.05
CA GLY A 107 16.17 -12.42 16.28
C GLY A 107 16.85 -11.32 17.12
N GLY A 108 16.12 -10.70 18.06
CA GLY A 108 16.70 -9.77 19.03
C GLY A 108 17.68 -10.44 19.98
N MET A 109 17.39 -11.69 20.42
CA MET A 109 18.32 -12.48 21.20
C MET A 109 19.60 -12.82 20.40
N LEU A 110 19.44 -13.20 19.12
CA LEU A 110 20.59 -13.44 18.24
C LEU A 110 21.44 -12.18 18.07
N ALA A 111 20.82 -11.01 17.87
CA ALA A 111 21.52 -9.74 17.78
C ALA A 111 22.36 -9.45 19.03
N CYS A 112 21.78 -9.67 20.22
CA CYS A 112 22.50 -9.48 21.48
C CYS A 112 23.68 -10.47 21.63
N CYS A 113 23.49 -11.75 21.25
CA CYS A 113 24.59 -12.74 21.29
C CYS A 113 25.74 -12.34 20.36
N ILE A 114 25.41 -11.96 19.11
CA ILE A 114 26.45 -11.54 18.14
C ILE A 114 27.14 -10.26 18.61
N ALA A 115 26.38 -9.27 19.10
CA ALA A 115 26.98 -8.02 19.61
C ALA A 115 27.87 -8.21 20.83
N ALA A 116 27.61 -9.23 21.67
CA ALA A 116 28.44 -9.53 22.85
C ALA A 116 29.71 -10.31 22.50
N TYR A 117 29.61 -11.28 21.59
CA TYR A 117 30.71 -12.23 21.32
C TYR A 117 31.45 -11.97 20.01
N HIS A 118 30.89 -11.15 19.10
CA HIS A 118 31.48 -10.73 17.83
C HIS A 118 31.36 -9.22 17.63
N PRO A 119 31.84 -8.40 18.62
CA PRO A 119 31.64 -6.93 18.58
C PRO A 119 32.25 -6.29 17.34
N GLU A 120 33.25 -6.90 16.71
CA GLU A 120 33.87 -6.45 15.46
C GLU A 120 32.93 -6.54 14.24
N LYS A 121 31.85 -7.29 14.34
CA LYS A 121 30.85 -7.46 13.29
C LYS A 121 29.64 -6.55 13.47
N VAL A 122 29.53 -5.81 14.58
CA VAL A 122 28.26 -5.13 14.95
C VAL A 122 28.46 -3.64 15.20
N LYS A 123 27.99 -2.83 14.30
CA LYS A 123 28.00 -1.36 14.39
C LYS A 123 26.92 -0.82 15.34
N ALA A 124 25.73 -1.41 15.29
CA ALA A 124 24.60 -1.13 16.19
C ALA A 124 23.61 -2.32 16.17
N ALA A 125 22.76 -2.41 17.18
CA ALA A 125 21.68 -3.39 17.21
C ALA A 125 20.33 -2.70 17.45
N ILE A 126 19.32 -3.13 16.70
CA ILE A 126 17.92 -2.73 16.82
C ILE A 126 17.12 -3.99 17.15
N VAL A 127 16.52 -4.03 18.33
CA VAL A 127 15.82 -5.21 18.81
C VAL A 127 14.39 -4.87 19.20
N ALA A 128 13.43 -5.56 18.61
CA ALA A 128 12.01 -5.35 18.84
C ALA A 128 11.37 -6.57 19.52
N GLY A 129 10.50 -6.35 20.52
CA GLY A 129 9.82 -7.44 21.25
C GLY A 129 10.78 -8.56 21.68
N THR A 130 11.96 -8.21 22.14
CA THR A 130 13.10 -9.12 22.21
C THR A 130 12.90 -10.31 23.17
N ALA A 131 13.15 -11.49 22.68
CA ALA A 131 13.40 -12.64 23.57
C ALA A 131 14.69 -12.41 24.34
N ALA A 132 14.70 -12.82 25.59
CA ALA A 132 15.87 -12.67 26.46
C ALA A 132 16.05 -13.91 27.34
N SER A 133 17.30 -14.17 27.74
CA SER A 133 17.65 -15.19 28.75
C SER A 133 17.46 -14.71 30.18
N ILE A 134 17.19 -13.41 30.36
CA ILE A 134 16.99 -12.74 31.66
C ILE A 134 15.60 -12.11 31.72
N GLY A 135 15.23 -11.65 32.92
CA GLY A 135 13.91 -11.04 33.16
C GLY A 135 12.87 -12.05 33.68
N PRO A 136 11.62 -11.64 33.85
CA PRO A 136 10.59 -12.48 34.47
C PRO A 136 10.25 -13.72 33.63
N ASN A 137 9.85 -14.79 34.33
CA ASN A 137 9.44 -16.02 33.69
C ASN A 137 8.14 -15.84 32.88
N ARG A 138 7.98 -16.69 31.88
CA ARG A 138 6.77 -16.81 31.04
C ARG A 138 6.07 -18.10 31.43
N PRO A 139 5.08 -18.08 32.31
CA PRO A 139 4.52 -19.32 32.91
C PRO A 139 3.91 -20.26 31.86
N HIS A 140 3.39 -19.70 30.76
CA HIS A 140 2.78 -20.49 29.69
C HIS A 140 3.76 -21.07 28.66
N MET A 141 5.05 -20.74 28.77
CA MET A 141 6.10 -21.19 27.84
C MET A 141 7.24 -21.95 28.55
N THR A 142 6.97 -22.48 29.74
CA THR A 142 7.92 -23.34 30.47
C THR A 142 7.94 -24.76 29.88
N HIS A 143 9.04 -25.45 30.10
CA HIS A 143 9.15 -26.89 29.72
C HIS A 143 8.01 -27.73 30.31
N GLU A 144 7.72 -27.55 31.60
CA GLU A 144 6.66 -28.24 32.29
C GLU A 144 5.28 -28.00 31.65
N HIS A 145 4.96 -26.74 31.32
CA HIS A 145 3.72 -26.37 30.65
C HIS A 145 3.61 -27.01 29.26
N PHE A 146 4.69 -27.06 28.51
CA PHE A 146 4.76 -27.59 27.15
C PHE A 146 4.52 -29.11 27.11
N TYR A 147 4.98 -29.85 28.07
CA TYR A 147 4.84 -31.32 28.16
C TYR A 147 3.67 -31.80 29.04
N ALA A 148 2.94 -30.86 29.66
CA ALA A 148 1.81 -31.21 30.52
C ALA A 148 0.75 -31.99 29.73
N LYS A 149 0.33 -33.15 30.29
CA LYS A 149 -0.80 -33.89 29.74
C LYS A 149 -2.08 -33.15 30.04
N ARG A 150 -2.90 -32.92 29.01
CA ARG A 150 -4.14 -32.14 29.10
C ARG A 150 -5.28 -32.85 28.36
N GLU A 151 -6.47 -32.65 28.85
CA GLU A 151 -7.71 -33.08 28.20
C GLU A 151 -8.34 -31.94 27.39
N GLN A 152 -8.09 -30.69 27.81
CA GLN A 152 -8.62 -29.47 27.17
C GLN A 152 -7.50 -28.51 26.79
N PHE A 153 -7.64 -27.92 25.59
CA PHE A 153 -6.64 -27.05 24.99
C PHE A 153 -7.25 -25.68 24.66
N GLU A 154 -7.50 -24.86 25.70
CA GLU A 154 -7.99 -23.52 25.57
C GLU A 154 -6.90 -22.50 25.92
N GLY A 155 -6.90 -21.33 25.26
CA GLY A 155 -5.93 -20.28 25.49
C GLY A 155 -4.49 -20.79 25.41
N TRP A 156 -3.65 -20.40 26.35
CA TRP A 156 -2.23 -20.81 26.38
C TRP A 156 -2.00 -22.31 26.62
N ASN A 157 -3.02 -23.07 26.98
CA ASN A 157 -2.91 -24.56 27.02
C ASN A 157 -2.66 -25.14 25.61
N LYS A 158 -2.94 -24.39 24.53
CA LYS A 158 -2.55 -24.74 23.15
C LYS A 158 -1.04 -24.74 22.93
N TYR A 159 -0.25 -24.04 23.78
CA TYR A 159 1.23 -24.12 23.76
C TYR A 159 1.65 -25.45 24.39
N ASN A 160 1.42 -26.54 23.66
CA ASN A 160 1.60 -27.90 24.16
C ASN A 160 2.05 -28.86 23.05
N ARG A 161 3.04 -29.70 23.34
CA ARG A 161 3.65 -30.64 22.41
C ARG A 161 2.64 -31.57 21.73
N ASP A 162 1.78 -32.23 22.52
CA ASP A 162 0.82 -33.19 22.00
C ASP A 162 -0.29 -32.54 21.18
N TYR A 163 -0.60 -31.29 21.51
CA TYR A 163 -1.52 -30.45 20.71
C TYR A 163 -0.94 -30.09 19.37
N TRP A 164 0.34 -29.64 19.29
CA TRP A 164 0.99 -29.27 18.04
C TRP A 164 1.16 -30.41 17.05
N LEU A 165 1.23 -31.64 17.54
CA LEU A 165 1.25 -32.84 16.69
C LEU A 165 -0.08 -33.09 15.97
N ARG A 166 -1.21 -32.61 16.53
CA ARG A 166 -2.55 -32.85 16.03
C ARG A 166 -3.22 -31.66 15.41
N GLU A 167 -3.08 -30.49 16.04
CA GLU A 167 -3.84 -29.28 15.74
C GLU A 167 -2.91 -28.06 15.60
N TYR A 168 -1.80 -28.23 14.86
CA TYR A 168 -0.83 -27.16 14.65
C TYR A 168 -1.44 -25.87 14.07
N PRO A 169 -2.33 -25.91 13.05
CA PRO A 169 -2.94 -24.71 12.49
C PRO A 169 -3.72 -23.90 13.52
N ASP A 170 -4.47 -24.54 14.41
CA ASP A 170 -5.22 -23.86 15.45
C ASP A 170 -4.30 -23.27 16.53
N PHE A 171 -3.19 -23.94 16.86
CA PHE A 171 -2.15 -23.34 17.70
C PHE A 171 -1.53 -22.11 17.02
N ALA A 172 -1.20 -22.20 15.73
CA ALA A 172 -0.62 -21.09 14.98
C ALA A 172 -1.57 -19.87 14.98
N GLU A 173 -2.86 -20.08 14.76
CA GLU A 173 -3.88 -19.03 14.84
C GLU A 173 -3.93 -18.39 16.22
N HIS A 174 -3.97 -19.18 17.28
CA HIS A 174 -3.93 -18.68 18.66
C HIS A 174 -2.67 -17.88 18.93
N PHE A 175 -1.51 -18.39 18.49
CA PHE A 175 -0.23 -17.72 18.73
C PHE A 175 -0.11 -16.39 17.98
N VAL A 176 -0.48 -16.37 16.71
CA VAL A 176 -0.43 -15.15 15.86
C VAL A 176 -1.39 -14.07 16.38
N LYS A 177 -2.59 -14.46 16.83
CA LYS A 177 -3.54 -13.52 17.48
C LYS A 177 -3.01 -12.93 18.81
N ASN A 178 -2.06 -13.61 19.47
CA ASN A 178 -1.39 -13.05 20.64
C ASN A 178 -0.11 -12.28 20.32
N ILE A 179 0.39 -12.36 19.07
CA ILE A 179 1.43 -11.46 18.57
C ILE A 179 0.84 -10.07 18.31
N PHE A 180 -0.34 -9.99 17.71
CA PHE A 180 -1.03 -8.75 17.34
C PHE A 180 -2.27 -8.59 18.23
N THR A 181 -2.14 -7.81 19.28
CA THR A 181 -3.20 -7.56 20.28
C THR A 181 -4.01 -6.31 19.97
N GLU A 182 -3.52 -5.50 19.05
CA GLU A 182 -4.13 -4.26 18.64
C GLU A 182 -5.38 -4.51 17.77
N PRO A 183 -6.42 -3.67 17.89
CA PRO A 183 -7.57 -3.73 16.98
C PRO A 183 -7.12 -3.53 15.52
N HIS A 184 -7.95 -3.98 14.58
CA HIS A 184 -7.72 -3.79 13.14
C HIS A 184 -6.42 -4.44 12.60
N SER A 185 -5.91 -5.50 13.26
CA SER A 185 -4.70 -6.23 12.85
C SER A 185 -4.98 -7.39 11.89
N THR A 186 -6.08 -7.35 11.14
CA THR A 186 -6.53 -8.48 10.30
C THR A 186 -5.53 -8.86 9.21
N LYS A 187 -4.83 -7.87 8.62
CA LYS A 187 -3.81 -8.13 7.59
C LYS A 187 -2.56 -8.76 8.19
N GLN A 188 -2.08 -8.26 9.32
CA GLN A 188 -0.90 -8.77 10.02
C GLN A 188 -1.12 -10.20 10.52
N ILE A 189 -2.34 -10.50 11.00
CA ILE A 189 -2.73 -11.86 11.42
C ILE A 189 -2.74 -12.79 10.20
N GLU A 190 -3.33 -12.37 9.08
CA GLU A 190 -3.35 -13.15 7.84
C GLU A 190 -1.94 -13.48 7.35
N ASP A 191 -1.05 -12.50 7.30
CA ASP A 191 0.35 -12.70 6.92
C ASP A 191 1.08 -13.66 7.89
N GLY A 192 0.88 -13.48 9.18
CA GLY A 192 1.47 -14.35 10.19
C GLY A 192 1.03 -15.81 10.06
N LEU A 193 -0.23 -16.04 9.69
CA LEU A 193 -0.77 -17.39 9.45
C LEU A 193 -0.22 -18.00 8.15
N GLU A 194 -0.09 -17.20 7.10
CA GLU A 194 0.55 -17.62 5.85
C GLU A 194 1.98 -18.09 6.12
N TRP A 195 2.80 -17.27 6.81
CA TRP A 195 4.19 -17.62 7.14
C TRP A 195 4.29 -18.82 8.10
N ALA A 196 3.33 -18.99 9.02
CA ALA A 196 3.30 -20.15 9.90
C ALA A 196 2.98 -21.45 9.15
N SER A 197 2.33 -21.38 7.99
CA SER A 197 2.04 -22.56 7.15
C SER A 197 3.28 -23.12 6.45
N ASP A 198 4.37 -22.36 6.37
CA ASP A 198 5.66 -22.79 5.79
C ASP A 198 6.48 -23.67 6.75
N THR A 199 6.00 -23.91 7.97
CA THR A 199 6.59 -24.84 8.94
C THR A 199 5.56 -25.85 9.44
N SER A 200 5.87 -26.61 10.48
CA SER A 200 4.97 -27.62 11.02
C SER A 200 5.15 -27.83 12.51
N GLY A 201 4.13 -28.41 13.17
CA GLY A 201 4.20 -28.77 14.59
C GLY A 201 5.44 -29.59 14.95
N PRO A 202 5.77 -30.70 14.23
CA PRO A 202 6.98 -31.47 14.49
C PRO A 202 8.28 -30.67 14.39
N VAL A 203 8.39 -29.71 13.49
CA VAL A 203 9.57 -28.84 13.36
C VAL A 203 9.65 -27.88 14.55
N LEU A 204 8.55 -27.20 14.89
CA LEU A 204 8.54 -26.26 16.01
C LEU A 204 8.77 -26.95 17.36
N ILE A 205 8.31 -28.19 17.54
CA ILE A 205 8.61 -29.00 18.73
C ILE A 205 10.12 -29.10 18.92
N LYS A 206 10.88 -29.43 17.86
CA LYS A 206 12.34 -29.52 17.94
C LYS A 206 12.98 -28.19 18.34
N THR A 207 12.47 -27.06 17.86
CA THR A 207 12.98 -25.73 18.25
C THR A 207 12.75 -25.44 19.74
N VAL A 208 11.66 -25.96 20.33
CA VAL A 208 11.38 -25.82 21.77
C VAL A 208 12.26 -26.76 22.58
N GLU A 209 12.39 -28.01 22.13
CA GLU A 209 13.26 -29.02 22.75
C GLU A 209 14.72 -28.58 22.77
N ALA A 210 15.20 -27.94 21.69
CA ALA A 210 16.55 -27.43 21.60
C ALA A 210 16.90 -26.34 22.64
N ARG A 211 15.89 -25.65 23.20
CA ARG A 211 16.11 -24.66 24.29
C ARG A 211 16.65 -25.27 25.57
N ALA A 212 16.49 -26.55 25.77
CA ALA A 212 17.08 -27.28 26.92
C ALA A 212 18.58 -27.55 26.73
N ILE A 213 19.13 -27.40 25.54
CA ILE A 213 20.55 -27.53 25.24
C ILE A 213 21.26 -26.26 25.70
N ALA A 214 22.13 -26.40 26.68
CA ALA A 214 22.93 -25.28 27.16
C ALA A 214 23.86 -24.77 26.04
N PRO A 215 23.84 -23.46 25.73
CA PRO A 215 24.77 -22.92 24.74
C PRO A 215 26.22 -23.00 25.22
N ALA A 216 27.15 -23.05 24.30
CA ALA A 216 28.57 -23.10 24.57
C ALA A 216 29.14 -21.78 25.15
N PHE A 217 28.32 -20.72 25.13
CA PHE A 217 28.68 -19.40 25.66
C PHE A 217 27.67 -18.92 26.73
N ASP A 218 28.11 -17.99 27.57
CA ASP A 218 27.29 -17.42 28.64
C ASP A 218 26.16 -16.59 28.09
N VAL A 219 24.92 -16.88 28.48
CA VAL A 219 23.72 -16.08 28.12
C VAL A 219 23.10 -15.38 29.35
N SER A 220 23.84 -15.33 30.45
CA SER A 220 23.41 -14.62 31.67
C SER A 220 23.44 -13.10 31.50
N LYS A 221 23.08 -12.37 32.55
CA LYS A 221 23.17 -10.91 32.59
C LYS A 221 24.55 -10.37 32.19
N LYS A 222 25.66 -11.16 32.40
CA LYS A 222 27.00 -10.75 32.04
C LYS A 222 27.18 -10.59 30.52
N MET A 223 26.54 -11.44 29.70
CA MET A 223 26.60 -11.32 28.24
C MET A 223 26.14 -9.92 27.80
N TYR A 224 24.98 -9.47 28.27
CA TYR A 224 24.42 -8.16 27.87
C TYR A 224 25.35 -7.02 28.29
N GLY A 225 26.02 -7.12 29.45
CA GLY A 225 27.01 -6.13 29.89
C GLY A 225 28.31 -6.08 29.06
N GLN A 226 28.54 -7.06 28.17
CA GLN A 226 29.66 -7.08 27.24
C GLN A 226 29.37 -6.33 25.92
N ILE A 227 28.12 -6.03 25.62
CA ILE A 227 27.72 -5.32 24.40
C ILE A 227 28.31 -3.91 24.41
N ARG A 228 29.04 -3.55 23.34
CA ARG A 228 29.75 -2.26 23.22
C ARG A 228 29.07 -1.30 22.21
N CYS A 229 28.39 -1.84 21.21
CA CYS A 229 27.68 -1.03 20.22
C CYS A 229 26.42 -0.38 20.81
N PRO A 230 25.93 0.73 20.23
CA PRO A 230 24.62 1.28 20.57
C PRO A 230 23.48 0.28 20.31
N VAL A 231 22.51 0.21 21.21
CA VAL A 231 21.34 -0.68 21.08
C VAL A 231 20.06 0.11 21.23
N LEU A 232 19.16 0.00 20.25
CA LEU A 232 17.77 0.48 20.35
C LEU A 232 16.85 -0.71 20.65
N LEU A 233 16.10 -0.61 21.75
CA LEU A 233 15.04 -1.58 22.08
C LEU A 233 13.68 -0.92 21.83
N ILE A 234 12.82 -1.58 21.03
CA ILE A 234 11.44 -1.17 20.78
C ILE A 234 10.52 -2.27 21.32
N HIS A 235 9.62 -1.95 22.24
CA HIS A 235 8.77 -2.95 22.88
C HIS A 235 7.35 -2.43 23.07
N GLY A 236 6.36 -3.31 22.86
CA GLY A 236 4.97 -3.00 23.19
C GLY A 236 4.66 -3.34 24.66
N ASP A 237 3.84 -2.56 25.31
CA ASP A 237 3.46 -2.80 26.71
C ASP A 237 2.36 -3.88 26.86
N ASP A 238 1.62 -4.21 25.78
CA ASP A 238 0.69 -5.36 25.73
C ASP A 238 1.29 -6.60 25.02
N ASP A 239 2.61 -6.71 25.03
CA ASP A 239 3.31 -7.90 24.48
C ASP A 239 3.03 -9.14 25.31
N ARG A 240 2.16 -10.02 24.79
CA ARG A 240 1.75 -11.27 25.45
C ARG A 240 2.71 -12.44 25.22
N ILE A 241 3.72 -12.26 24.36
CA ILE A 241 4.72 -13.27 24.03
C ILE A 241 6.00 -13.06 24.83
N GLN A 242 6.49 -11.83 24.86
CA GLN A 242 7.71 -11.40 25.60
C GLN A 242 7.36 -10.15 26.38
N PRO A 243 6.93 -10.22 27.63
CA PRO A 243 6.57 -9.04 28.41
C PRO A 243 7.67 -7.97 28.36
N HIS A 244 7.29 -6.69 28.19
CA HIS A 244 8.26 -5.57 28.03
C HIS A 244 9.28 -5.48 29.18
N THR A 245 8.92 -5.95 30.38
CA THR A 245 9.82 -6.05 31.52
C THR A 245 11.06 -6.90 31.27
N ARG A 246 11.02 -7.82 30.28
CA ARG A 246 12.21 -8.56 29.83
C ARG A 246 13.11 -7.67 29.00
N GLY A 247 12.55 -6.82 28.13
CA GLY A 247 13.31 -5.79 27.41
C GLY A 247 13.97 -4.78 28.35
N GLU A 248 13.23 -4.34 29.41
CA GLU A 248 13.79 -3.48 30.46
C GLU A 248 14.99 -4.12 31.17
N ALA A 249 14.89 -5.41 31.49
CA ALA A 249 16.00 -6.14 32.10
C ALA A 249 17.24 -6.19 31.17
N VAL A 250 17.02 -6.34 29.85
CA VAL A 250 18.08 -6.29 28.84
C VAL A 250 18.69 -4.90 28.76
N ALA A 251 17.85 -3.84 28.64
CA ALA A 251 18.33 -2.46 28.59
C ALA A 251 19.15 -2.09 29.84
N GLN A 252 18.66 -2.48 31.02
CA GLN A 252 19.38 -2.27 32.27
C GLN A 252 20.72 -3.02 32.32
N ALA A 253 20.79 -4.23 31.77
CA ALA A 253 22.02 -5.03 31.75
C ALA A 253 23.07 -4.47 30.79
N ILE A 254 22.66 -3.89 29.66
CA ILE A 254 23.51 -3.18 28.69
C ILE A 254 23.99 -1.84 29.28
N GLY A 255 23.12 -1.13 29.98
CA GLY A 255 23.42 0.15 30.58
C GLY A 255 23.38 1.32 29.61
N ALA A 256 24.34 2.26 29.68
CA ALA A 256 24.35 3.51 28.92
C ALA A 256 24.35 3.36 27.36
N GLY A 257 24.67 2.18 26.86
CA GLY A 257 24.63 1.86 25.45
C GLY A 257 23.21 1.59 24.90
N ALA A 258 22.24 1.35 25.79
CA ALA A 258 20.87 1.00 25.42
C ALA A 258 19.94 2.23 25.46
N GLU A 259 19.11 2.34 24.43
CA GLU A 259 17.93 3.22 24.40
C GLU A 259 16.69 2.34 24.30
N MET A 260 15.71 2.55 25.16
CA MET A 260 14.46 1.77 25.16
C MET A 260 13.26 2.66 24.92
N VAL A 261 12.43 2.24 23.96
CA VAL A 261 11.15 2.85 23.66
C VAL A 261 10.05 1.82 23.92
N ILE A 262 9.12 2.18 24.81
CA ILE A 262 7.91 1.39 25.05
C ILE A 262 6.76 2.05 24.30
N LEU A 263 6.03 1.26 23.49
CA LEU A 263 4.88 1.70 22.74
C LEU A 263 3.60 1.25 23.45
N ALA A 264 2.75 2.19 23.80
CA ALA A 264 1.54 1.94 24.57
C ALA A 264 0.46 1.25 23.74
N GLY A 265 -0.16 0.19 24.29
CA GLY A 265 -1.20 -0.60 23.64
C GLY A 265 -0.70 -1.49 22.50
N VAL A 266 0.61 -1.71 22.41
CA VAL A 266 1.24 -2.43 21.29
C VAL A 266 1.61 -3.85 21.71
N GLY A 267 1.35 -4.81 20.81
CA GLY A 267 1.67 -6.23 21.01
C GLY A 267 3.14 -6.58 20.74
N HIS A 268 3.35 -7.84 20.37
CA HIS A 268 4.70 -8.43 20.26
C HIS A 268 5.48 -7.98 19.02
N ASN A 269 4.80 -7.60 17.92
CA ASN A 269 5.47 -7.20 16.68
C ASN A 269 5.21 -5.73 16.33
N PRO A 270 5.85 -4.77 17.00
CA PRO A 270 5.70 -3.35 16.68
C PRO A 270 6.20 -3.01 15.27
N LEU A 271 7.20 -3.72 14.74
CA LEU A 271 7.74 -3.51 13.39
C LEU A 271 6.71 -3.80 12.29
N GLY A 272 5.81 -4.76 12.53
CA GLY A 272 4.77 -5.13 11.59
C GLY A 272 3.46 -4.36 11.78
N ARG A 273 3.12 -3.92 13.02
CA ARG A 273 1.85 -3.23 13.28
C ARG A 273 1.96 -1.71 13.17
N PHE A 274 3.05 -1.12 13.65
CA PHE A 274 3.32 0.31 13.58
C PHE A 274 4.61 0.63 12.82
N PRO A 275 4.70 0.20 11.53
CA PRO A 275 5.95 0.27 10.79
C PRO A 275 6.43 1.70 10.56
N ALA A 276 5.53 2.66 10.33
CA ALA A 276 5.88 4.07 10.15
C ALA A 276 6.62 4.64 11.37
N LYS A 277 6.07 4.42 12.55
CA LYS A 277 6.68 4.85 13.82
C LYS A 277 8.02 4.16 14.08
N CYS A 278 8.07 2.84 13.88
CA CYS A 278 9.29 2.07 14.12
C CYS A 278 10.41 2.47 13.15
N ASN A 279 10.08 2.66 11.87
CA ASN A 279 11.06 3.12 10.87
C ASN A 279 11.58 4.53 11.19
N ALA A 280 10.71 5.44 11.67
CA ALA A 280 11.12 6.77 12.11
C ALA A 280 12.04 6.70 13.35
N LEU A 281 11.73 5.85 14.35
CA LEU A 281 12.59 5.64 15.52
C LEU A 281 13.95 5.08 15.15
N ILE A 282 13.99 4.13 14.21
CA ILE A 282 15.25 3.55 13.70
C ILE A 282 16.08 4.64 13.01
N ASN A 283 15.46 5.45 12.13
CA ASN A 283 16.16 6.55 11.47
C ASN A 283 16.74 7.55 12.46
N ASP A 284 15.96 8.00 13.44
CA ASP A 284 16.40 8.93 14.48
C ASP A 284 17.57 8.35 15.31
N PHE A 285 17.48 7.08 15.69
CA PHE A 285 18.54 6.38 16.41
C PHE A 285 19.83 6.30 15.57
N LEU A 286 19.74 5.92 14.30
CA LEU A 286 20.91 5.80 13.41
C LEU A 286 21.56 7.16 13.15
N ASP A 287 20.77 8.23 13.01
CA ASP A 287 21.31 9.59 12.87
C ASP A 287 22.05 10.03 14.14
N ARG A 288 21.40 9.96 15.30
CA ARG A 288 21.98 10.41 16.57
C ARG A 288 23.19 9.61 17.02
N ARG A 289 23.19 8.29 16.81
CA ARG A 289 24.22 7.38 17.35
C ARG A 289 25.33 7.07 16.36
N LEU A 290 25.05 7.09 15.07
CA LEU A 290 26.01 6.71 14.02
C LEU A 290 26.28 7.81 13.01
N GLY A 291 25.58 8.95 13.07
CA GLY A 291 25.68 10.02 12.07
C GLY A 291 25.18 9.58 10.70
N ILE A 292 24.31 8.58 10.62
CA ILE A 292 23.71 8.11 9.38
C ILE A 292 22.39 8.87 9.17
N GLU A 293 22.50 10.04 8.53
CA GLU A 293 21.36 10.92 8.34
C GLU A 293 20.28 10.27 7.46
N ALA A 294 19.00 10.42 7.86
CA ALA A 294 17.88 10.19 6.97
C ALA A 294 17.90 11.18 5.80
N PRO A 295 17.37 10.85 4.62
CA PRO A 295 17.27 11.82 3.54
C PRO A 295 16.45 13.02 4.03
N GLY A 296 17.06 14.20 3.99
CA GLY A 296 16.31 15.43 4.19
C GLY A 296 16.38 16.10 5.55
N LYS A 297 17.57 16.35 6.09
CA LYS A 297 17.68 17.38 7.15
C LYS A 297 17.27 18.75 6.63
N ARG A 298 16.34 19.37 7.36
CA ARG A 298 15.71 20.65 7.06
C ARG A 298 16.74 21.75 6.80
N THR A 299 16.80 22.27 5.58
CA THR A 299 17.49 23.53 5.29
C THR A 299 16.59 24.66 5.75
N ILE A 300 17.02 25.46 6.75
CA ILE A 300 16.29 26.66 7.18
C ILE A 300 16.29 27.64 6.01
N ARG A 301 15.12 27.91 5.43
CA ARG A 301 14.96 28.87 4.35
C ARG A 301 14.91 30.31 4.87
N ALA A 302 15.64 31.18 4.20
CA ALA A 302 15.68 32.62 4.48
C ALA A 302 14.54 33.41 3.80
N THR A 303 13.78 32.82 2.86
CA THR A 303 12.69 33.47 2.11
C THR A 303 11.40 32.66 2.22
N ARG A 304 10.29 33.38 2.49
CA ARG A 304 8.97 32.81 2.81
C ARG A 304 8.08 32.69 1.57
N GLU A 305 8.56 32.03 0.50
CA GLU A 305 7.67 31.58 -0.56
C GLU A 305 6.80 30.44 -0.06
N LYS A 306 5.49 30.51 -0.31
CA LYS A 306 4.55 29.43 0.01
C LYS A 306 4.89 28.21 -0.84
N LYS A 307 4.91 27.04 -0.19
CA LYS A 307 5.32 25.79 -0.85
C LYS A 307 4.37 24.65 -0.53
N ALA A 308 3.87 23.99 -1.57
CA ALA A 308 3.03 22.81 -1.43
C ALA A 308 3.71 21.57 -2.01
N LEU A 309 3.47 20.41 -1.38
CA LEU A 309 3.76 19.11 -1.93
C LEU A 309 2.45 18.47 -2.38
N TYR A 310 2.33 18.17 -3.67
CA TYR A 310 1.16 17.52 -4.24
C TYR A 310 1.41 16.03 -4.50
N LEU A 311 0.52 15.18 -4.02
CA LEU A 311 0.49 13.75 -4.33
C LEU A 311 -0.78 13.47 -5.13
N SER A 312 -0.60 12.94 -6.34
CA SER A 312 -1.70 12.56 -7.23
C SER A 312 -1.77 11.05 -7.31
N SER A 313 -2.96 10.48 -7.17
CA SER A 313 -3.18 9.05 -7.29
C SER A 313 -2.63 8.50 -8.62
N PRO A 314 -1.82 7.44 -8.60
CA PRO A 314 -1.20 6.89 -9.81
C PRO A 314 -2.12 5.93 -10.58
N ILE A 315 -3.26 5.56 -10.02
CA ILE A 315 -4.15 4.50 -10.56
C ILE A 315 -4.88 4.95 -11.83
N GLY A 316 -4.73 6.21 -12.25
CA GLY A 316 -5.28 6.70 -13.51
C GLY A 316 -4.86 8.12 -13.84
N LEU A 317 -4.81 8.45 -15.14
CA LEU A 317 -4.48 9.82 -15.59
C LEU A 317 -5.59 10.84 -15.27
N GLY A 318 -6.77 10.39 -14.90
CA GLY A 318 -7.90 11.24 -14.54
C GLY A 318 -7.62 12.09 -13.32
N HIS A 319 -7.02 11.51 -12.27
CA HIS A 319 -6.60 12.22 -11.08
C HIS A 319 -5.60 13.34 -11.42
N GLY A 320 -4.54 13.02 -12.13
CA GLY A 320 -3.55 14.01 -12.51
C GLY A 320 -4.12 15.20 -13.32
N ARG A 321 -5.14 14.98 -14.16
CA ARG A 321 -5.81 16.07 -14.91
C ARG A 321 -6.59 16.98 -13.98
N ARG A 322 -7.39 16.42 -13.07
CA ARG A 322 -8.15 17.22 -12.11
C ARG A 322 -7.22 18.00 -11.17
N ASP A 323 -6.13 17.38 -10.75
CA ASP A 323 -5.16 17.99 -9.84
C ASP A 323 -4.43 19.17 -10.48
N ILE A 324 -4.02 19.03 -11.75
CA ILE A 324 -3.47 20.14 -12.54
C ILE A 324 -4.48 21.29 -12.68
N ALA A 325 -5.77 20.99 -12.88
CA ALA A 325 -6.81 22.01 -12.96
C ALA A 325 -6.96 22.76 -11.61
N ILE A 326 -6.95 22.03 -10.50
CA ILE A 326 -6.97 22.64 -9.14
C ILE A 326 -5.76 23.53 -8.91
N VAL A 327 -4.54 23.06 -9.24
CA VAL A 327 -3.30 23.83 -9.07
C VAL A 327 -3.28 25.09 -9.94
N ARG A 328 -3.81 25.05 -11.15
CA ARG A 328 -3.95 26.24 -12.01
C ARG A 328 -4.81 27.32 -11.36
N GLU A 329 -5.95 26.94 -10.80
CA GLU A 329 -6.83 27.88 -10.07
C GLU A 329 -6.19 28.36 -8.77
N LEU A 330 -5.50 27.48 -8.03
CA LEU A 330 -4.81 27.83 -6.80
C LEU A 330 -3.69 28.84 -7.03
N ARG A 331 -2.94 28.73 -8.14
CA ARG A 331 -1.91 29.69 -8.54
C ARG A 331 -2.49 31.07 -8.92
N GLN A 332 -3.75 31.14 -9.35
CA GLN A 332 -4.42 32.45 -9.53
C GLN A 332 -4.65 33.16 -8.20
N LEU A 333 -4.97 32.40 -7.15
CA LEU A 333 -5.15 32.93 -5.79
C LEU A 333 -3.81 33.20 -5.09
N HIS A 334 -2.80 32.40 -5.36
CA HIS A 334 -1.44 32.49 -4.83
C HIS A 334 -0.38 32.44 -5.93
N PRO A 335 -0.13 33.57 -6.66
CA PRO A 335 0.77 33.58 -7.84
C PRO A 335 2.21 33.16 -7.56
N GLY A 336 2.68 33.30 -6.30
CA GLY A 336 4.01 32.87 -5.87
C GLY A 336 4.09 31.44 -5.32
N LEU A 337 3.01 30.66 -5.43
CA LEU A 337 2.98 29.28 -4.89
C LEU A 337 3.90 28.37 -5.69
N VAL A 338 4.84 27.76 -5.00
CA VAL A 338 5.68 26.68 -5.53
C VAL A 338 5.05 25.35 -5.22
N VAL A 339 4.79 24.53 -6.23
CA VAL A 339 4.24 23.18 -6.09
C VAL A 339 5.26 22.17 -6.58
N ASP A 340 5.66 21.25 -5.68
CA ASP A 340 6.41 20.05 -6.03
C ASP A 340 5.44 18.86 -6.10
N TRP A 341 5.61 17.98 -7.08
CA TRP A 341 4.76 16.82 -7.27
C TRP A 341 5.50 15.53 -6.92
N LEU A 342 5.06 14.86 -5.88
CA LEU A 342 5.52 13.50 -5.56
C LEU A 342 4.56 12.51 -6.21
N ALA A 343 4.93 12.00 -7.39
CA ALA A 343 4.04 11.24 -8.25
C ALA A 343 4.75 10.05 -8.92
N GLN A 344 3.95 9.09 -9.40
CA GLN A 344 4.40 7.88 -10.08
C GLN A 344 4.03 7.89 -11.57
N ASP A 345 4.72 7.07 -12.39
CA ASP A 345 4.28 6.79 -13.76
C ASP A 345 2.90 6.08 -13.74
N PRO A 346 1.93 6.46 -14.60
CA PRO A 346 2.09 7.35 -15.76
C PRO A 346 1.78 8.84 -15.49
N VAL A 347 1.41 9.23 -14.28
CA VAL A 347 1.05 10.62 -13.94
C VAL A 347 2.22 11.57 -14.14
N THR A 348 3.45 11.14 -13.86
CA THR A 348 4.67 11.96 -14.10
C THR A 348 4.77 12.46 -15.53
N ARG A 349 4.43 11.64 -16.53
CA ARG A 349 4.45 12.08 -17.95
C ARG A 349 3.44 13.20 -18.24
N LEU A 350 2.26 13.12 -17.63
CA LEU A 350 1.25 14.16 -17.75
C LEU A 350 1.71 15.47 -17.10
N LEU A 351 2.33 15.37 -15.91
CA LEU A 351 2.88 16.52 -15.18
C LEU A 351 4.00 17.21 -15.97
N GLU A 352 4.95 16.43 -16.49
CA GLU A 352 6.05 16.95 -17.34
C GLU A 352 5.53 17.67 -18.59
N ALA A 353 4.53 17.07 -19.27
CA ALA A 353 3.88 17.69 -20.43
C ALA A 353 3.18 19.02 -20.11
N ASN A 354 2.79 19.24 -18.85
CA ASN A 354 2.19 20.48 -18.35
C ASN A 354 3.22 21.44 -17.69
N GLY A 355 4.51 21.12 -17.73
CA GLY A 355 5.57 21.95 -17.14
C GLY A 355 5.60 21.95 -15.61
N GLU A 356 5.01 20.94 -14.98
CA GLU A 356 4.99 20.80 -13.53
C GLU A 356 6.31 20.24 -12.99
N ARG A 357 6.64 20.60 -11.76
CA ARG A 357 7.91 20.23 -11.13
C ARG A 357 7.79 18.92 -10.36
N ILE A 358 8.39 17.83 -10.86
CA ILE A 358 8.40 16.53 -10.19
C ILE A 358 9.46 16.52 -9.10
N HIS A 359 9.06 16.04 -7.92
CA HIS A 359 9.95 15.88 -6.78
C HIS A 359 11.00 14.78 -7.06
N PRO A 360 12.30 14.99 -6.75
CA PRO A 360 13.35 14.00 -7.05
C PRO A 360 13.14 12.62 -6.43
N LEU A 361 12.44 12.54 -5.29
CA LEU A 361 12.13 11.26 -4.63
C LEU A 361 11.04 10.45 -5.35
N SER A 362 10.34 11.01 -6.34
CA SER A 362 9.33 10.29 -7.13
C SER A 362 9.86 9.00 -7.76
N GLY A 363 11.12 8.99 -8.19
CA GLY A 363 11.77 7.80 -8.76
C GLY A 363 12.02 6.65 -7.77
N ARG A 364 11.81 6.87 -6.46
CA ARG A 364 11.97 5.86 -5.41
C ARG A 364 10.65 5.20 -4.98
N LEU A 365 9.51 5.76 -5.40
CA LEU A 365 8.20 5.21 -5.07
C LEU A 365 8.04 3.83 -5.70
N ALA A 366 7.39 2.93 -4.96
CA ALA A 366 6.97 1.64 -5.49
C ALA A 366 5.68 1.83 -6.31
N SER A 367 5.54 1.09 -7.41
CA SER A 367 4.43 1.27 -8.35
C SER A 367 3.14 0.62 -7.85
N GLU A 368 2.17 1.42 -7.47
CA GLU A 368 0.81 1.00 -7.15
C GLU A 368 0.08 0.51 -8.40
N THR A 369 0.24 1.19 -9.52
CA THR A 369 -0.39 0.80 -10.80
C THR A 369 0.03 -0.58 -11.23
N GLN A 370 1.32 -0.94 -11.11
CA GLN A 370 1.81 -2.27 -11.44
C GLN A 370 1.18 -3.33 -10.53
N HIS A 371 1.04 -3.04 -9.23
CA HIS A 371 0.37 -3.94 -8.29
C HIS A 371 -1.09 -4.20 -8.69
N ILE A 372 -1.83 -3.16 -9.04
CA ILE A 372 -3.23 -3.28 -9.50
C ILE A 372 -3.33 -4.11 -10.78
N GLU A 373 -2.38 -3.97 -11.72
CA GLU A 373 -2.32 -4.81 -12.92
C GLU A 373 -2.10 -6.30 -12.58
N GLU A 374 -1.19 -6.60 -11.67
CA GLU A 374 -0.89 -7.97 -11.25
C GLU A 374 -2.05 -8.64 -10.49
N GLU A 375 -2.88 -7.87 -9.78
CA GLU A 375 -4.08 -8.35 -9.09
C GLU A 375 -5.30 -8.51 -10.03
N SER A 376 -5.24 -7.97 -11.25
CA SER A 376 -6.36 -7.99 -12.19
C SER A 376 -6.47 -9.30 -12.96
N GLY A 377 -7.71 -9.74 -13.21
CA GLY A 377 -8.05 -10.88 -14.04
C GLY A 377 -8.73 -10.49 -15.36
N GLU A 378 -9.48 -11.42 -15.96
CA GLU A 378 -10.26 -11.17 -17.17
C GLU A 378 -11.43 -10.21 -16.85
N HIS A 379 -11.22 -8.92 -17.03
CA HIS A 379 -12.17 -7.84 -16.70
C HIS A 379 -12.70 -7.94 -15.26
N ASP A 380 -11.83 -8.35 -14.34
CA ASP A 380 -12.12 -8.58 -12.94
C ASP A 380 -10.99 -7.99 -12.10
N LEU A 381 -11.35 -7.21 -11.08
CA LEU A 381 -10.44 -6.67 -10.08
C LEU A 381 -11.19 -6.53 -8.75
N ASN A 382 -10.85 -7.35 -7.78
CA ASN A 382 -11.31 -7.09 -6.42
C ASN A 382 -10.48 -5.94 -5.84
N ALA A 383 -10.96 -4.71 -6.04
CA ALA A 383 -10.25 -3.49 -5.69
C ALA A 383 -9.93 -3.41 -4.18
N PHE A 384 -10.87 -3.85 -3.31
CA PHE A 384 -10.64 -3.87 -1.87
C PHE A 384 -9.49 -4.81 -1.50
N GLN A 385 -9.46 -6.04 -2.04
CA GLN A 385 -8.39 -6.98 -1.76
C GLN A 385 -7.05 -6.54 -2.36
N ALA A 386 -7.07 -5.91 -3.53
CA ALA A 386 -5.88 -5.35 -4.16
C ALA A 386 -5.27 -4.25 -3.29
N ILE A 387 -6.08 -3.30 -2.79
CA ILE A 387 -5.62 -2.25 -1.86
C ILE A 387 -5.09 -2.88 -0.56
N ARG A 388 -5.79 -3.85 0.00
CA ARG A 388 -5.37 -4.54 1.23
C ARG A 388 -4.04 -5.27 1.09
N ARG A 389 -3.72 -5.81 -0.10
CA ARG A 389 -2.45 -6.48 -0.41
C ARG A 389 -1.34 -5.53 -0.84
N MET A 390 -1.62 -4.25 -0.90
CA MET A 390 -0.67 -3.19 -1.25
C MET A 390 0.11 -2.67 -0.03
N ASP A 391 -0.08 -3.23 1.15
CA ASP A 391 0.43 -2.74 2.42
C ASP A 391 1.96 -2.48 2.43
N GLU A 392 2.75 -3.33 1.78
CA GLU A 392 4.20 -3.17 1.61
C GLU A 392 4.56 -1.95 0.74
N VAL A 393 3.78 -1.74 -0.34
CA VAL A 393 3.93 -0.60 -1.25
C VAL A 393 3.57 0.70 -0.52
N LEU A 394 2.43 0.71 0.17
CA LEU A 394 1.94 1.88 0.89
C LEU A 394 2.90 2.34 1.99
N ILE A 395 3.42 1.44 2.81
CA ILE A 395 4.39 1.82 3.85
C ILE A 395 5.71 2.33 3.26
N LYS A 396 6.22 1.73 2.18
CA LYS A 396 7.40 2.25 1.49
C LYS A 396 7.15 3.67 0.96
N ASN A 397 6.03 3.88 0.28
CA ASN A 397 5.67 5.16 -0.32
C ASN A 397 5.47 6.25 0.76
N PHE A 398 4.79 5.91 1.85
CA PHE A 398 4.66 6.79 3.00
C PHE A 398 6.02 7.21 3.58
N MET A 399 6.96 6.29 3.75
CA MET A 399 8.30 6.65 4.28
C MET A 399 9.07 7.57 3.33
N ILE A 400 8.96 7.35 2.01
CA ILE A 400 9.54 8.25 0.99
C ILE A 400 8.87 9.63 1.03
N PHE A 401 7.54 9.67 1.17
CA PHE A 401 6.79 10.89 1.39
C PHE A 401 7.24 11.63 2.66
N GLN A 402 7.38 10.92 3.79
CA GLN A 402 7.84 11.51 5.04
C GLN A 402 9.25 12.13 4.88
N ASP A 403 10.18 11.44 4.20
CA ASP A 403 11.49 11.98 3.85
C ASP A 403 11.37 13.29 3.03
N ALA A 404 10.43 13.35 2.08
CA ALA A 404 10.18 14.56 1.28
C ALA A 404 9.66 15.72 2.13
N VAL A 405 8.72 15.45 3.03
CA VAL A 405 8.15 16.47 3.94
C VAL A 405 9.21 16.97 4.92
N ASP A 406 9.96 16.06 5.52
CA ASP A 406 11.00 16.38 6.51
C ASP A 406 12.09 17.28 5.94
N SER A 407 12.42 17.11 4.64
CA SER A 407 13.44 17.90 3.94
C SER A 407 12.91 19.15 3.23
N GLY A 408 11.65 19.10 2.75
CA GLY A 408 11.14 20.07 1.79
C GLY A 408 10.68 21.41 2.37
N GLY A 409 10.32 21.45 3.65
CA GLY A 409 9.78 22.65 4.32
C GLY A 409 8.48 23.13 3.68
N TYR A 410 7.57 22.19 3.41
CA TYR A 410 6.26 22.47 2.83
C TYR A 410 5.32 23.07 3.85
N ASP A 411 4.55 24.08 3.43
CA ASP A 411 3.47 24.67 4.21
C ASP A 411 2.23 23.78 4.19
N LEU A 412 1.97 23.16 3.02
CA LEU A 412 0.80 22.33 2.76
C LEU A 412 1.17 21.09 1.97
N VAL A 413 0.63 19.96 2.39
CA VAL A 413 0.54 18.71 1.62
C VAL A 413 -0.87 18.61 1.04
N ILE A 414 -0.99 18.39 -0.26
CA ILE A 414 -2.23 18.14 -0.95
C ILE A 414 -2.19 16.70 -1.45
N ALA A 415 -3.07 15.86 -0.94
CA ALA A 415 -3.03 14.43 -1.14
C ALA A 415 -4.33 13.94 -1.80
N ASP A 416 -4.27 13.56 -3.09
CA ASP A 416 -5.39 13.02 -3.84
C ASP A 416 -5.36 11.50 -3.78
N GLU A 417 -6.28 10.93 -2.99
CA GLU A 417 -6.37 9.49 -2.71
C GLU A 417 -5.06 8.82 -2.27
N ALA A 418 -4.21 9.57 -1.59
CA ALA A 418 -3.02 9.04 -0.94
C ALA A 418 -3.40 8.46 0.43
N TRP A 419 -3.97 7.27 0.42
CA TRP A 419 -4.51 6.56 1.58
C TRP A 419 -3.47 6.24 2.65
N ASP A 420 -2.23 6.04 2.23
CA ASP A 420 -1.07 5.81 3.09
C ASP A 420 -0.78 7.01 3.99
N ILE A 421 -0.83 8.24 3.45
CA ILE A 421 -0.60 9.47 4.24
C ILE A 421 -1.70 9.64 5.28
N ASP A 422 -2.95 9.52 4.85
CA ASP A 422 -4.10 9.65 5.74
C ASP A 422 -4.04 8.61 6.86
N HIS A 423 -3.80 7.34 6.52
CA HIS A 423 -3.70 6.25 7.49
C HIS A 423 -2.56 6.47 8.49
N PHE A 424 -1.33 6.62 8.02
CA PHE A 424 -0.17 6.65 8.92
C PHE A 424 -0.04 7.96 9.71
N TRP A 425 -0.53 9.10 9.20
CA TRP A 425 -0.59 10.32 10.00
C TRP A 425 -1.71 10.30 11.02
N HIS A 426 -2.82 9.59 10.79
CA HIS A 426 -3.81 9.36 11.82
C HIS A 426 -3.33 8.36 12.89
N GLU A 427 -2.62 7.32 12.47
CA GLU A 427 -2.04 6.36 13.39
C GLU A 427 -0.92 6.99 14.25
N HIS A 428 -0.18 7.93 13.68
CA HIS A 428 0.96 8.62 14.30
C HIS A 428 0.93 10.13 14.03
N PRO A 429 0.02 10.90 14.70
CA PRO A 429 -0.12 12.34 14.49
C PRO A 429 1.15 13.16 14.74
N GLU A 430 2.06 12.65 15.57
CA GLU A 430 3.35 13.27 15.85
C GLU A 430 4.32 13.30 14.66
N LEU A 431 4.08 12.48 13.62
CA LEU A 431 4.85 12.49 12.39
C LEU A 431 4.41 13.59 11.41
N LYS A 432 3.22 14.16 11.60
CA LYS A 432 2.69 15.24 10.75
C LYS A 432 3.47 16.54 11.02
N LYS A 433 4.03 17.14 9.95
CA LYS A 433 4.84 18.37 10.04
C LYS A 433 4.39 19.50 9.12
N SER A 434 3.33 19.28 8.34
CA SER A 434 2.76 20.26 7.40
C SER A 434 1.24 20.23 7.47
N GLY A 435 0.57 21.26 6.99
CA GLY A 435 -0.86 21.19 6.75
C GLY A 435 -1.20 20.04 5.82
N LEU A 436 -2.39 19.42 5.97
CA LEU A 436 -2.89 18.33 5.11
C LEU A 436 -4.26 18.68 4.56
N ALA A 437 -4.36 18.79 3.24
CA ALA A 437 -5.61 18.74 2.51
C ALA A 437 -5.73 17.39 1.80
N TRP A 438 -6.75 16.62 2.17
CA TRP A 438 -6.96 15.29 1.62
C TRP A 438 -8.17 15.24 0.70
N PHE A 439 -7.98 14.76 -0.53
CA PHE A 439 -9.01 14.63 -1.55
C PHE A 439 -9.40 13.18 -1.77
N THR A 440 -10.70 12.95 -1.99
CA THR A 440 -11.22 11.66 -2.43
C THR A 440 -12.52 11.84 -3.23
N ASP A 441 -12.84 10.91 -4.10
CA ASP A 441 -14.11 10.88 -4.83
C ASP A 441 -15.05 9.74 -4.39
N PHE A 442 -14.62 8.93 -3.42
CA PHE A 442 -15.46 7.99 -2.68
C PHE A 442 -15.03 7.91 -1.21
N VAL A 443 -15.92 7.50 -0.32
CA VAL A 443 -15.61 7.29 1.10
C VAL A 443 -16.17 5.96 1.55
N GLY A 444 -15.28 5.14 2.14
CA GLY A 444 -15.61 3.82 2.66
C GLY A 444 -15.61 2.70 1.62
N PHE A 445 -15.23 1.54 2.08
CA PHE A 445 -15.25 0.30 1.30
C PHE A 445 -16.62 -0.35 1.36
N VAL A 446 -17.08 -0.86 0.22
CA VAL A 446 -18.33 -1.60 0.10
C VAL A 446 -18.01 -3.05 -0.30
N PRO A 447 -18.47 -4.06 0.46
CA PRO A 447 -18.17 -5.45 0.12
C PRO A 447 -18.84 -5.85 -1.19
N MET A 448 -18.10 -6.56 -2.04
CA MET A 448 -18.66 -7.16 -3.23
C MET A 448 -19.41 -8.45 -2.88
N PRO A 449 -20.57 -8.74 -3.52
CA PRO A 449 -21.36 -9.94 -3.23
C PRO A 449 -20.57 -11.24 -3.34
N SER A 450 -19.60 -11.31 -4.23
CA SER A 450 -18.72 -12.47 -4.43
C SER A 450 -17.78 -12.74 -3.25
N GLY A 451 -17.47 -11.74 -2.42
CA GLY A 451 -16.58 -11.85 -1.26
C GLY A 451 -17.27 -12.40 0.01
N GLY A 452 -18.61 -12.46 0.00
CA GLY A 452 -19.42 -13.04 1.08
C GLY A 452 -19.21 -12.37 2.45
N GLU A 453 -19.47 -13.15 3.51
CA GLU A 453 -19.39 -12.67 4.90
C GLU A 453 -17.97 -12.23 5.30
N ARG A 454 -16.95 -12.90 4.77
CA ARG A 454 -15.55 -12.54 5.05
C ARG A 454 -15.22 -11.15 4.55
N GLU A 455 -15.58 -10.80 3.32
CA GLU A 455 -15.31 -9.47 2.78
C GLU A 455 -16.16 -8.40 3.48
N ALA A 456 -17.41 -8.71 3.80
CA ALA A 456 -18.26 -7.83 4.59
C ALA A 456 -17.67 -7.53 5.98
N PHE A 457 -17.08 -8.52 6.65
CA PHE A 457 -16.36 -8.31 7.90
C PHE A 457 -15.13 -7.43 7.71
N LEU A 458 -14.28 -7.75 6.71
CA LEU A 458 -13.03 -7.02 6.49
C LEU A 458 -13.26 -5.57 6.07
N THR A 459 -14.23 -5.30 5.18
CA THR A 459 -14.58 -3.92 4.78
C THR A 459 -15.15 -3.13 5.96
N THR A 460 -15.96 -3.77 6.82
CA THR A 460 -16.47 -3.16 8.06
C THR A 460 -15.34 -2.79 9.01
N ASP A 461 -14.35 -3.68 9.19
CA ASP A 461 -13.19 -3.45 10.06
C ASP A 461 -12.33 -2.27 9.57
N TYR A 462 -12.03 -2.21 8.26
CA TYR A 462 -11.29 -1.09 7.66
C TYR A 462 -12.04 0.24 7.76
N ASN A 463 -13.35 0.22 7.53
CA ASN A 463 -14.18 1.41 7.68
C ASN A 463 -14.26 1.89 9.15
N ALA A 464 -14.33 0.95 10.11
CA ALA A 464 -14.31 1.27 11.53
C ALA A 464 -12.98 1.90 11.96
N GLU A 465 -11.86 1.39 11.46
CA GLU A 465 -10.53 1.96 11.69
C GLU A 465 -10.45 3.39 11.16
N MET A 466 -10.86 3.63 9.90
CA MET A 466 -10.89 4.96 9.29
C MET A 466 -11.76 5.95 10.11
N ILE A 467 -12.98 5.55 10.48
CA ILE A 467 -13.87 6.38 11.29
C ILE A 467 -13.22 6.71 12.64
N GLY A 468 -12.69 5.67 13.32
CA GLY A 468 -12.02 5.83 14.61
C GLY A 468 -10.77 6.73 14.53
N HIS A 469 -10.02 6.69 13.42
CA HIS A 469 -8.89 7.57 13.16
C HIS A 469 -9.33 9.04 13.07
N VAL A 470 -10.33 9.34 12.25
CA VAL A 470 -10.85 10.71 12.06
C VAL A 470 -11.45 11.26 13.35
N GLU A 471 -12.19 10.45 14.11
CA GLU A 471 -12.83 10.88 15.36
C GLU A 471 -11.82 11.11 16.50
N ARG A 472 -10.78 10.29 16.59
CA ARG A 472 -9.73 10.44 17.61
C ARG A 472 -8.78 11.60 17.31
N HIS A 473 -8.47 11.83 16.04
CA HIS A 473 -7.47 12.81 15.59
C HIS A 473 -8.00 13.71 14.47
N PRO A 474 -9.08 14.48 14.71
CA PRO A 474 -9.72 15.31 13.69
C PRO A 474 -8.79 16.40 13.13
N GLY A 475 -7.74 16.79 13.85
CA GLY A 475 -6.75 17.77 13.38
C GLY A 475 -5.66 17.21 12.46
N VAL A 476 -5.70 15.93 12.09
CA VAL A 476 -4.76 15.37 11.10
C VAL A 476 -5.11 15.88 9.71
N ARG A 477 -6.38 15.86 9.32
CA ARG A 477 -6.85 16.53 8.10
C ARG A 477 -7.18 17.97 8.44
N ASP A 478 -6.35 18.93 8.03
CA ASP A 478 -6.71 20.35 8.13
C ASP A 478 -7.89 20.67 7.22
N ARG A 479 -8.01 19.91 6.11
CA ARG A 479 -9.17 19.90 5.24
C ARG A 479 -9.35 18.54 4.58
N ALA A 480 -10.57 18.00 4.60
CA ALA A 480 -10.95 16.84 3.82
C ALA A 480 -11.95 17.29 2.74
N ILE A 481 -11.69 16.97 1.49
CA ILE A 481 -12.48 17.45 0.34
C ILE A 481 -13.00 16.25 -0.44
N PHE A 482 -14.33 16.13 -0.53
CA PHE A 482 -15.00 15.18 -1.40
C PHE A 482 -15.17 15.78 -2.81
N VAL A 483 -14.63 15.11 -3.82
CA VAL A 483 -14.75 15.51 -5.23
C VAL A 483 -16.13 15.08 -5.77
N GLY A 484 -17.09 15.91 -5.54
CA GLY A 484 -18.50 15.68 -5.84
C GLY A 484 -19.40 16.51 -4.94
N ASN A 485 -20.68 16.18 -4.94
CA ASN A 485 -21.72 16.80 -4.12
C ASN A 485 -22.21 15.82 -3.03
N PRO A 486 -22.92 16.29 -2.00
CA PRO A 486 -23.49 15.40 -0.97
C PRO A 486 -24.36 14.28 -1.54
N ASP A 487 -25.09 14.55 -2.63
CA ASP A 487 -25.96 13.56 -3.29
C ASP A 487 -25.19 12.47 -4.07
N ASP A 488 -23.89 12.67 -4.32
CA ASP A 488 -23.02 11.67 -4.95
C ASP A 488 -22.59 10.57 -3.98
N ILE A 489 -22.82 10.77 -2.68
CA ILE A 489 -22.54 9.76 -1.65
C ILE A 489 -23.57 8.64 -1.78
N VAL A 490 -23.09 7.40 -1.82
CA VAL A 490 -23.97 6.21 -1.89
C VAL A 490 -24.85 6.10 -0.64
N PRO A 491 -26.14 5.68 -0.78
CA PRO A 491 -27.05 5.54 0.35
C PRO A 491 -26.83 4.21 1.10
N LEU A 492 -25.59 3.96 1.52
CA LEU A 492 -25.18 2.74 2.21
C LEU A 492 -24.62 3.08 3.60
N SER A 493 -24.47 2.09 4.47
CA SER A 493 -23.71 2.20 5.72
C SER A 493 -22.25 1.79 5.48
N PHE A 494 -21.37 2.23 6.37
CA PHE A 494 -19.97 1.78 6.39
C PHE A 494 -19.80 0.30 6.78
N GLY A 495 -20.86 -0.35 7.23
CA GLY A 495 -20.88 -1.73 7.67
C GLY A 495 -21.84 -1.95 8.82
N LYS A 496 -21.82 -3.18 9.34
CA LYS A 496 -22.67 -3.53 10.50
C LYS A 496 -22.30 -2.68 11.71
N ASP A 497 -23.31 -2.11 12.36
CA ASP A 497 -23.17 -1.27 13.55
C ASP A 497 -22.36 0.04 13.33
N LEU A 498 -22.07 0.41 12.08
CA LEU A 498 -21.41 1.66 11.68
C LEU A 498 -22.43 2.66 11.11
N PRO A 499 -22.11 3.99 11.10
CA PRO A 499 -23.02 5.02 10.60
C PRO A 499 -23.34 4.86 9.11
N ALA A 500 -24.42 5.48 8.66
CA ALA A 500 -24.71 5.67 7.25
C ALA A 500 -23.69 6.66 6.64
N MET A 501 -23.21 6.38 5.42
CA MET A 501 -22.23 7.23 4.74
C MET A 501 -22.76 8.65 4.52
N ARG A 502 -24.04 8.79 4.15
CA ARG A 502 -24.70 10.10 3.95
C ARG A 502 -24.86 10.94 5.22
N ASP A 503 -24.83 10.29 6.38
CA ASP A 503 -24.94 11.00 7.68
C ASP A 503 -23.59 11.40 8.24
N TRP A 504 -22.54 10.62 7.92
CA TRP A 504 -21.18 10.81 8.44
C TRP A 504 -20.33 11.71 7.54
N VAL A 505 -20.30 11.46 6.23
CA VAL A 505 -19.41 12.17 5.29
C VAL A 505 -19.64 13.69 5.30
N PRO A 506 -20.88 14.22 5.26
CA PRO A 506 -21.09 15.68 5.29
C PRO A 506 -20.65 16.39 6.56
N LYS A 507 -20.38 15.66 7.64
CA LYS A 507 -19.84 16.24 8.89
C LYS A 507 -18.32 16.36 8.89
N HIS A 508 -17.65 15.60 8.02
CA HIS A 508 -16.20 15.46 8.02
C HIS A 508 -15.54 15.91 6.72
N PHE A 509 -16.32 16.29 5.71
CA PHE A 509 -15.82 16.69 4.40
C PHE A 509 -16.48 17.96 3.88
N ASP A 510 -15.68 18.80 3.23
CA ASP A 510 -16.14 19.84 2.33
C ASP A 510 -16.40 19.24 0.94
N PHE A 511 -17.20 19.90 0.11
CA PHE A 511 -17.59 19.44 -1.21
C PHE A 511 -17.11 20.40 -2.30
N SER A 512 -16.24 19.94 -3.19
CA SER A 512 -15.78 20.75 -4.32
C SER A 512 -16.76 20.77 -5.49
N GLY A 513 -17.76 19.89 -5.54
CA GLY A 513 -18.39 19.49 -6.78
C GLY A 513 -17.43 18.67 -7.64
N TYR A 514 -17.86 18.26 -8.83
CA TYR A 514 -16.98 17.50 -9.69
C TYR A 514 -15.92 18.41 -10.35
N VAL A 515 -14.67 17.96 -10.34
CA VAL A 515 -13.54 18.69 -10.96
C VAL A 515 -13.30 18.16 -12.37
N LEU A 516 -13.65 18.94 -13.38
CA LEU A 516 -13.29 18.69 -14.78
C LEU A 516 -11.92 19.28 -15.09
N GLY A 517 -11.13 18.59 -15.94
CA GLY A 517 -9.89 19.13 -16.47
C GLY A 517 -10.14 20.41 -17.27
N GLN A 518 -11.09 20.37 -18.19
CA GLN A 518 -11.66 21.50 -18.91
C GLN A 518 -13.17 21.30 -19.08
N HIS A 519 -13.95 22.36 -18.97
CA HIS A 519 -15.38 22.26 -19.19
C HIS A 519 -15.70 22.23 -20.69
N PRO A 520 -16.53 21.31 -21.19
CA PRO A 520 -16.84 21.18 -22.63
C PRO A 520 -17.35 22.46 -23.30
N ALA A 521 -18.05 23.32 -22.57
CA ALA A 521 -18.51 24.62 -23.10
C ALA A 521 -17.35 25.55 -23.50
N THR A 522 -16.12 25.32 -23.04
CA THR A 522 -14.93 26.09 -23.41
C THR A 522 -14.34 25.66 -24.76
N PHE A 523 -14.78 24.54 -25.32
CA PHE A 523 -14.27 24.03 -26.60
C PHE A 523 -14.89 24.69 -27.83
N GLY A 524 -15.86 25.60 -27.66
CA GLY A 524 -16.55 26.29 -28.75
C GLY A 524 -17.62 25.43 -29.42
N ASP A 525 -17.91 25.72 -30.68
CA ASP A 525 -18.88 24.97 -31.48
C ASP A 525 -18.40 23.55 -31.77
N ARG A 526 -19.32 22.57 -31.65
CA ARG A 526 -18.97 21.16 -31.84
C ARG A 526 -18.48 20.84 -33.26
N ALA A 527 -19.02 21.50 -34.29
CA ALA A 527 -18.60 21.26 -35.67
C ALA A 527 -17.17 21.80 -35.91
N GLU A 528 -16.84 22.95 -35.35
CA GLU A 528 -15.49 23.52 -35.40
C GLU A 528 -14.50 22.66 -34.60
N LEU A 529 -14.91 22.17 -33.42
CA LEU A 529 -14.11 21.26 -32.63
C LEU A 529 -13.83 19.97 -33.41
N ARG A 530 -14.84 19.34 -34.02
CA ARG A 530 -14.68 18.13 -34.85
C ARG A 530 -13.68 18.37 -35.99
N GLN A 531 -13.84 19.50 -36.71
CA GLN A 531 -12.94 19.86 -37.80
C GLN A 531 -11.48 20.03 -37.31
N SER A 532 -11.29 20.67 -36.16
CA SER A 532 -9.94 20.88 -35.56
C SER A 532 -9.28 19.56 -35.16
N LEU A 533 -10.05 18.53 -34.84
CA LEU A 533 -9.61 17.18 -34.49
C LEU A 533 -9.51 16.23 -35.70
N GLY A 534 -9.78 16.71 -36.92
CA GLY A 534 -9.69 15.90 -38.14
C GLY A 534 -10.87 14.96 -38.35
N TYR A 535 -12.01 15.22 -37.73
CA TYR A 535 -13.25 14.47 -37.93
C TYR A 535 -14.08 15.08 -39.04
N ARG A 536 -14.57 14.23 -39.95
CA ARG A 536 -15.41 14.69 -41.07
C ARG A 536 -16.86 14.92 -40.63
N PRO A 537 -17.58 15.84 -41.31
CA PRO A 537 -18.98 16.09 -40.99
C PRO A 537 -19.93 14.92 -41.22
N ASP A 538 -19.57 14.02 -42.17
CA ASP A 538 -20.37 12.88 -42.62
C ASP A 538 -20.09 11.60 -41.86
N GLU A 539 -19.07 11.57 -40.97
CA GLU A 539 -18.74 10.38 -40.19
C GLU A 539 -19.34 10.39 -38.77
N ARG A 540 -19.57 9.22 -38.25
CA ARG A 540 -19.91 8.98 -36.84
C ARG A 540 -18.67 8.48 -36.11
N VAL A 541 -18.23 9.18 -35.06
CA VAL A 541 -17.00 8.84 -34.33
C VAL A 541 -17.35 8.11 -33.07
N CYS A 542 -16.79 6.89 -32.93
CA CYS A 542 -16.85 6.10 -31.71
C CYS A 542 -15.46 6.07 -31.06
N ILE A 543 -15.36 6.52 -29.82
CA ILE A 543 -14.13 6.45 -29.04
C ILE A 543 -14.19 5.28 -28.05
N VAL A 544 -13.13 4.48 -28.03
CA VAL A 544 -12.95 3.40 -27.05
C VAL A 544 -11.78 3.74 -26.15
N THR A 545 -11.98 3.77 -24.84
CA THR A 545 -10.87 3.97 -23.89
C THR A 545 -11.10 3.25 -22.57
N VAL A 546 -10.02 2.70 -22.00
CA VAL A 546 -10.05 1.90 -20.76
C VAL A 546 -9.26 2.55 -19.62
N GLY A 547 -8.83 3.80 -19.80
CA GLY A 547 -8.03 4.51 -18.82
C GLY A 547 -6.54 4.19 -18.90
N GLY A 548 -5.79 4.52 -17.83
CA GLY A 548 -4.31 4.46 -17.81
C GLY A 548 -3.70 3.24 -17.14
N SER A 549 -4.49 2.39 -16.48
CA SER A 549 -3.99 1.33 -15.60
C SER A 549 -3.57 0.02 -16.29
N GLY A 550 -3.82 -0.15 -17.59
CA GLY A 550 -3.53 -1.41 -18.30
C GLY A 550 -4.55 -2.54 -18.12
N VAL A 551 -5.51 -2.41 -17.22
CA VAL A 551 -6.48 -3.47 -16.83
C VAL A 551 -7.56 -3.73 -17.88
N GLY A 552 -7.68 -2.90 -18.92
CA GLY A 552 -8.78 -2.93 -19.88
C GLY A 552 -8.58 -3.80 -21.13
N THR A 553 -7.49 -4.54 -21.27
CA THR A 553 -7.13 -5.27 -22.50
C THR A 553 -8.23 -6.26 -22.97
N HIS A 554 -8.87 -6.95 -22.04
CA HIS A 554 -9.94 -7.93 -22.36
C HIS A 554 -11.19 -7.23 -22.93
N LEU A 555 -11.56 -6.09 -22.36
CA LEU A 555 -12.68 -5.27 -22.87
C LEU A 555 -12.37 -4.77 -24.28
N ILE A 556 -11.18 -4.22 -24.52
CA ILE A 556 -10.75 -3.75 -25.84
C ILE A 556 -10.90 -4.89 -26.87
N ARG A 557 -10.35 -6.06 -26.58
CA ARG A 557 -10.42 -7.21 -27.49
C ARG A 557 -11.86 -7.60 -27.84
N ARG A 558 -12.76 -7.58 -26.89
CA ARG A 558 -14.19 -7.89 -27.10
C ARG A 558 -14.88 -6.82 -27.92
N ILE A 559 -14.57 -5.54 -27.69
CA ILE A 559 -15.07 -4.44 -28.51
C ILE A 559 -14.55 -4.53 -29.95
N LEU A 560 -13.28 -4.86 -30.14
CA LEU A 560 -12.69 -5.08 -31.48
C LEU A 560 -13.38 -6.24 -32.23
N GLN A 561 -13.86 -7.28 -31.54
CA GLN A 561 -14.69 -8.34 -32.14
C GLN A 561 -16.10 -7.85 -32.51
N ALA A 562 -16.66 -6.90 -31.76
CA ALA A 562 -17.95 -6.31 -32.06
C ALA A 562 -17.90 -5.30 -33.22
N TRP A 563 -16.75 -4.70 -33.50
CA TRP A 563 -16.56 -3.66 -34.50
C TRP A 563 -17.03 -4.04 -35.90
N PRO A 564 -16.62 -5.17 -36.51
CA PRO A 564 -17.06 -5.53 -37.86
C PRO A 564 -18.59 -5.65 -37.99
N LEU A 565 -19.24 -6.11 -36.91
CA LEU A 565 -20.71 -6.27 -36.87
C LEU A 565 -21.43 -4.92 -36.84
N ALA A 566 -20.91 -3.97 -36.10
CA ALA A 566 -21.46 -2.60 -36.02
C ALA A 566 -21.17 -1.83 -37.32
N HIS A 567 -19.93 -1.87 -37.81
CA HIS A 567 -19.50 -1.15 -39.02
C HIS A 567 -20.22 -1.64 -40.29
N ALA A 568 -20.47 -2.94 -40.43
CA ALA A 568 -21.24 -3.49 -41.56
C ALA A 568 -22.66 -2.92 -41.65
N ARG A 569 -23.25 -2.51 -40.52
CA ARG A 569 -24.62 -1.92 -40.45
C ARG A 569 -24.61 -0.39 -40.51
N GLN A 570 -23.47 0.23 -40.16
CA GLN A 570 -23.30 1.68 -40.18
C GLN A 570 -21.90 2.02 -40.73
N PRO A 571 -21.74 2.04 -42.08
CA PRO A 571 -20.44 2.22 -42.72
C PRO A 571 -19.76 3.59 -42.46
N GLU A 572 -20.52 4.63 -42.09
CA GLU A 572 -20.01 5.92 -41.70
C GLU A 572 -19.40 5.94 -40.29
N LEU A 573 -19.49 4.83 -39.55
CA LEU A 573 -18.90 4.72 -38.22
C LEU A 573 -17.39 4.58 -38.33
N ARG A 574 -16.64 5.45 -37.62
CA ARG A 574 -15.18 5.40 -37.43
C ARG A 574 -14.88 5.10 -35.98
N MET A 575 -14.01 4.13 -35.72
CA MET A 575 -13.56 3.81 -34.36
C MET A 575 -12.16 4.34 -34.11
N VAL A 576 -12.03 5.14 -33.04
CA VAL A 576 -10.73 5.57 -32.49
C VAL A 576 -10.55 4.91 -31.14
N LEU A 577 -9.57 4.04 -31.03
CA LEU A 577 -9.24 3.30 -29.82
C LEU A 577 -8.02 3.92 -29.13
N VAL A 578 -8.18 4.34 -27.90
CA VAL A 578 -7.11 4.86 -27.03
C VAL A 578 -6.83 3.82 -25.95
N ALA A 579 -5.78 3.03 -26.17
CA ALA A 579 -5.47 1.87 -25.34
C ALA A 579 -4.93 2.23 -23.93
N GLY A 580 -4.40 3.43 -23.77
CA GLY A 580 -3.68 3.85 -22.57
C GLY A 580 -2.18 3.56 -22.66
N PRO A 581 -1.34 4.22 -21.84
CA PRO A 581 0.12 4.20 -21.95
C PRO A 581 0.76 2.85 -21.60
N ARG A 582 0.02 1.93 -20.99
CA ARG A 582 0.51 0.63 -20.51
C ARG A 582 0.12 -0.56 -21.38
N ILE A 583 -0.71 -0.36 -22.40
CA ILE A 583 -1.09 -1.41 -23.37
C ILE A 583 -0.36 -1.13 -24.69
N ASP A 584 0.42 -2.10 -25.19
CA ASP A 584 1.04 -1.99 -26.52
C ASP A 584 -0.06 -2.10 -27.60
N PRO A 585 -0.28 -1.03 -28.40
CA PRO A 585 -1.28 -1.03 -29.47
C PRO A 585 -1.13 -2.19 -30.46
N ARG A 586 0.09 -2.63 -30.71
CA ARG A 586 0.40 -3.74 -31.64
C ARG A 586 -0.10 -5.09 -31.13
N SER A 587 -0.24 -5.26 -29.82
CA SER A 587 -0.74 -6.49 -29.21
C SER A 587 -2.24 -6.71 -29.38
N LEU A 588 -2.98 -5.68 -29.81
CA LEU A 588 -4.43 -5.69 -29.88
C LEU A 588 -4.99 -6.33 -31.17
N ASN A 589 -4.17 -6.47 -32.23
CA ASN A 589 -4.58 -7.03 -33.52
C ASN A 589 -5.88 -6.40 -34.05
N ALA A 590 -5.93 -5.06 -34.08
CA ALA A 590 -7.13 -4.31 -34.47
C ALA A 590 -7.54 -4.63 -35.91
N PRO A 591 -8.84 -4.83 -36.18
CA PRO A 591 -9.33 -5.06 -37.53
C PRO A 591 -9.21 -3.78 -38.39
N PRO A 592 -9.26 -3.93 -39.76
CA PRO A 592 -9.25 -2.79 -40.66
C PRO A 592 -10.34 -1.76 -40.32
N GLY A 593 -9.98 -0.47 -40.43
CA GLY A 593 -10.90 0.63 -40.14
C GLY A 593 -10.94 1.10 -38.68
N VAL A 594 -10.17 0.44 -37.78
CA VAL A 594 -9.96 0.90 -36.39
C VAL A 594 -8.62 1.64 -36.31
N GLU A 595 -8.68 2.87 -35.83
CA GLU A 595 -7.50 3.69 -35.55
C GLU A 595 -7.07 3.46 -34.10
N VAL A 596 -5.83 3.03 -33.85
CA VAL A 596 -5.35 2.68 -32.50
C VAL A 596 -4.22 3.59 -32.06
N HIS A 597 -4.39 4.19 -30.88
CA HIS A 597 -3.41 5.03 -30.21
C HIS A 597 -3.10 4.51 -28.81
N ALA A 598 -1.84 4.60 -28.41
CA ALA A 598 -1.46 4.39 -27.01
C ALA A 598 -1.94 5.58 -26.12
N PHE A 599 -1.84 6.79 -26.66
CA PHE A 599 -2.18 8.01 -25.96
C PHE A 599 -2.67 9.06 -26.97
N VAL A 600 -3.68 9.83 -26.60
CA VAL A 600 -4.20 10.96 -27.36
C VAL A 600 -4.13 12.19 -26.46
N PRO A 601 -3.41 13.25 -26.85
CA PRO A 601 -3.46 14.54 -26.16
C PRO A 601 -4.90 15.09 -26.13
N ASP A 602 -5.26 15.80 -25.08
CA ASP A 602 -6.57 16.45 -24.94
C ASP A 602 -7.74 15.48 -25.24
N LEU A 603 -7.70 14.26 -24.68
CA LEU A 603 -8.72 13.23 -24.90
C LEU A 603 -10.15 13.73 -24.57
N ASP A 604 -10.28 14.62 -23.60
CA ASP A 604 -11.54 15.27 -23.21
C ASP A 604 -12.19 16.03 -24.39
N ARG A 605 -11.40 16.68 -25.25
CA ARG A 605 -11.90 17.33 -26.47
C ARG A 605 -12.41 16.31 -27.48
N HIS A 606 -11.72 15.18 -27.62
CA HIS A 606 -12.17 14.07 -28.47
C HIS A 606 -13.45 13.43 -27.94
N LEU A 607 -13.56 13.24 -26.61
CA LEU A 607 -14.77 12.75 -25.96
C LEU A 607 -15.97 13.68 -26.14
N ALA A 608 -15.75 14.99 -26.10
CA ALA A 608 -16.79 16.00 -26.36
C ALA A 608 -17.20 16.05 -27.84
N ALA A 609 -16.31 15.68 -28.76
CA ALA A 609 -16.54 15.73 -30.20
C ALA A 609 -17.14 14.45 -30.78
N CYS A 610 -17.01 13.29 -30.08
CA CYS A 610 -17.45 12.01 -30.59
C CYS A 610 -18.99 11.82 -30.51
N ASP A 611 -19.51 10.82 -31.20
CA ASP A 611 -20.92 10.49 -31.26
C ASP A 611 -21.30 9.35 -30.29
N LEU A 612 -20.29 8.54 -29.88
CA LEU A 612 -20.43 7.45 -28.93
C LEU A 612 -19.09 7.20 -28.25
N ALA A 613 -19.10 6.83 -26.99
CA ALA A 613 -17.91 6.29 -26.33
C ALA A 613 -18.19 4.91 -25.70
N LEU A 614 -17.17 4.03 -25.68
CA LEU A 614 -17.18 2.78 -24.93
C LEU A 614 -16.01 2.84 -23.92
N VAL A 615 -16.37 2.73 -22.63
CA VAL A 615 -15.41 2.96 -21.54
C VAL A 615 -15.51 1.88 -20.47
N GLN A 616 -14.45 1.72 -19.68
CA GLN A 616 -14.40 0.71 -18.60
C GLN A 616 -15.23 1.09 -17.37
N GLY A 617 -15.55 2.37 -17.18
CA GLY A 617 -16.32 2.81 -16.02
C GLY A 617 -15.50 3.53 -14.96
N GLY A 618 -14.29 4.02 -15.28
CA GLY A 618 -13.56 4.95 -14.42
C GLY A 618 -14.28 6.30 -14.30
N LEU A 619 -14.30 6.86 -13.10
CA LEU A 619 -15.10 8.04 -12.78
C LEU A 619 -14.81 9.23 -13.71
N THR A 620 -13.55 9.60 -13.90
CA THR A 620 -13.16 10.79 -14.66
C THR A 620 -13.71 10.76 -16.08
N THR A 621 -13.45 9.68 -16.83
CA THR A 621 -13.92 9.56 -18.22
C THR A 621 -15.43 9.55 -18.30
N CYS A 622 -16.12 8.87 -17.38
CA CYS A 622 -17.58 8.86 -17.33
C CYS A 622 -18.17 10.25 -17.06
N MET A 623 -17.56 11.03 -16.18
CA MET A 623 -18.02 12.38 -15.85
C MET A 623 -17.67 13.40 -16.96
N GLU A 624 -16.53 13.26 -17.64
CA GLU A 624 -16.19 14.06 -18.82
C GLU A 624 -17.24 13.85 -19.95
N LEU A 625 -17.61 12.59 -20.22
CA LEU A 625 -18.69 12.24 -21.18
C LEU A 625 -20.05 12.78 -20.73
N THR A 626 -20.35 12.68 -19.44
CA THR A 626 -21.59 13.22 -18.85
C THR A 626 -21.67 14.73 -19.04
N ALA A 627 -20.59 15.45 -18.73
CA ALA A 627 -20.50 16.90 -18.88
C ALA A 627 -20.61 17.34 -20.35
N ALA A 628 -20.05 16.56 -21.27
CA ALA A 628 -20.11 16.80 -22.71
C ALA A 628 -21.50 16.45 -23.33
N GLY A 629 -22.35 15.74 -22.60
CA GLY A 629 -23.61 15.21 -23.12
C GLY A 629 -23.42 14.11 -24.19
N THR A 630 -22.26 13.49 -24.22
CA THR A 630 -21.90 12.44 -25.19
C THR A 630 -22.46 11.09 -24.75
N PRO A 631 -23.21 10.36 -25.63
CA PRO A 631 -23.70 9.00 -25.30
C PRO A 631 -22.54 8.05 -25.04
N PHE A 632 -22.68 7.17 -24.05
CA PHE A 632 -21.63 6.17 -23.78
C PHE A 632 -22.14 4.87 -23.17
N LEU A 633 -21.45 3.79 -23.50
CA LEU A 633 -21.56 2.49 -22.86
C LEU A 633 -20.41 2.33 -21.88
N TYR A 634 -20.70 1.87 -20.66
CA TYR A 634 -19.64 1.61 -19.69
C TYR A 634 -19.71 0.18 -19.14
N PHE A 635 -18.52 -0.41 -18.91
CA PHE A 635 -18.34 -1.79 -18.52
C PHE A 635 -17.55 -1.84 -17.22
N PRO A 636 -18.20 -1.79 -16.03
CA PRO A 636 -17.46 -1.85 -14.77
C PRO A 636 -16.74 -3.19 -14.62
N LEU A 637 -15.60 -3.16 -13.99
CA LEU A 637 -14.87 -4.38 -13.59
C LEU A 637 -15.71 -5.16 -12.58
N LYS A 638 -15.72 -6.49 -12.71
CA LYS A 638 -16.64 -7.39 -12.00
C LYS A 638 -16.64 -7.21 -10.49
N ASN A 639 -15.51 -7.10 -9.84
CA ASN A 639 -15.39 -7.04 -8.38
C ASN A 639 -14.84 -5.69 -7.88
N HIS A 640 -15.00 -4.62 -8.66
CA HIS A 640 -14.53 -3.29 -8.33
C HIS A 640 -15.62 -2.49 -7.61
N PHE A 641 -15.53 -2.38 -6.28
CA PHE A 641 -16.58 -1.73 -5.47
C PHE A 641 -16.82 -0.26 -5.87
N GLU A 642 -15.77 0.51 -6.16
CA GLU A 642 -15.91 1.90 -6.57
C GLU A 642 -16.75 2.03 -7.85
N GLN A 643 -16.41 1.26 -8.91
CA GLN A 643 -17.13 1.32 -10.18
C GLN A 643 -18.56 0.81 -10.07
N ASN A 644 -18.79 -0.24 -9.27
CA ASN A 644 -20.10 -0.88 -9.15
C ASN A 644 -21.06 -0.16 -8.21
N PHE A 645 -20.57 0.57 -7.22
CA PHE A 645 -21.40 1.29 -6.25
C PHE A 645 -21.27 2.81 -6.42
N HIS A 646 -20.08 3.38 -6.26
CA HIS A 646 -19.89 4.83 -6.22
C HIS A 646 -20.06 5.48 -7.60
N VAL A 647 -19.38 4.98 -8.63
CA VAL A 647 -19.50 5.51 -9.99
C VAL A 647 -20.89 5.24 -10.55
N ALA A 648 -21.42 4.01 -10.41
CA ALA A 648 -22.76 3.66 -10.88
C ALA A 648 -23.84 4.56 -10.25
N HIS A 649 -23.79 4.77 -8.91
CA HIS A 649 -24.70 5.67 -8.21
C HIS A 649 -24.65 7.10 -8.77
N ARG A 650 -23.44 7.60 -9.04
CA ARG A 650 -23.23 8.95 -9.59
C ARG A 650 -23.78 9.05 -11.00
N LEU A 651 -23.55 8.07 -11.87
CA LEU A 651 -24.09 8.04 -13.22
C LEU A 651 -25.64 7.96 -13.24
N ASP A 652 -26.24 7.18 -12.34
CA ASP A 652 -27.68 7.11 -12.16
C ASP A 652 -28.26 8.47 -11.76
N ARG A 653 -27.61 9.19 -10.84
CA ARG A 653 -28.00 10.55 -10.43
C ARG A 653 -28.01 11.53 -11.60
N TYR A 654 -27.02 11.48 -12.48
CA TYR A 654 -26.91 12.31 -13.68
C TYR A 654 -27.74 11.78 -14.86
N ALA A 655 -28.40 10.62 -14.73
CA ALA A 655 -29.08 9.90 -15.81
C ALA A 655 -28.16 9.66 -17.03
N ALA A 656 -26.88 9.37 -16.78
CA ALA A 656 -25.81 9.31 -17.77
C ALA A 656 -25.28 7.89 -17.98
N GLY A 657 -24.87 7.60 -19.23
CA GLY A 657 -24.31 6.35 -19.63
C GLY A 657 -25.29 5.16 -19.63
N ARG A 658 -24.90 4.09 -20.28
CA ARG A 658 -25.60 2.81 -20.24
C ARG A 658 -24.66 1.73 -19.78
N ARG A 659 -24.98 1.09 -18.65
CA ARG A 659 -24.20 0.00 -18.08
C ARG A 659 -24.38 -1.28 -18.89
N LEU A 660 -23.28 -1.97 -19.16
CA LEU A 660 -23.23 -3.32 -19.71
C LEU A 660 -22.32 -4.20 -18.84
N GLU A 661 -22.76 -5.45 -18.63
CA GLU A 661 -21.95 -6.42 -17.87
C GLU A 661 -21.03 -7.19 -18.83
N PHE A 662 -19.72 -7.07 -18.63
CA PHE A 662 -18.74 -7.74 -19.49
C PHE A 662 -18.96 -9.24 -19.60
N ALA A 663 -19.27 -9.93 -18.50
CA ALA A 663 -19.42 -11.38 -18.46
C ALA A 663 -20.55 -11.91 -19.35
N THR A 664 -21.60 -11.12 -19.58
CA THR A 664 -22.79 -11.50 -20.37
C THR A 664 -22.85 -10.81 -21.73
N SER A 665 -22.01 -9.81 -22.00
CA SER A 665 -22.03 -9.04 -23.24
C SER A 665 -21.20 -9.74 -24.31
N THR A 666 -21.87 -10.40 -25.27
CA THR A 666 -21.21 -10.95 -26.48
C THR A 666 -20.85 -9.81 -27.45
N PRO A 667 -19.93 -10.06 -28.43
CA PRO A 667 -19.63 -9.07 -29.47
C PRO A 667 -20.89 -8.59 -30.23
N GLU A 668 -21.87 -9.46 -30.49
CA GLU A 668 -23.14 -9.14 -31.12
C GLU A 668 -23.98 -8.20 -30.25
N MET A 669 -24.09 -8.48 -28.98
CA MET A 669 -24.79 -7.63 -28.01
C MET A 669 -24.14 -6.25 -27.88
N ILE A 670 -22.81 -6.17 -27.88
CA ILE A 670 -22.08 -4.90 -27.86
C ILE A 670 -22.37 -4.11 -29.14
N ALA A 671 -22.30 -4.76 -30.32
CA ALA A 671 -22.60 -4.11 -31.59
C ALA A 671 -24.05 -3.57 -31.63
N GLU A 672 -25.03 -4.34 -31.18
CA GLU A 672 -26.41 -3.90 -31.04
C GLU A 672 -26.55 -2.71 -30.08
N ALA A 673 -25.87 -2.76 -28.93
CA ALA A 673 -25.91 -1.68 -27.97
C ALA A 673 -25.26 -0.40 -28.52
N MET A 674 -24.15 -0.49 -29.26
CA MET A 674 -23.51 0.65 -29.95
C MET A 674 -24.48 1.32 -30.91
N LEU A 675 -25.12 0.54 -31.79
CA LEU A 675 -26.05 1.06 -32.79
C LEU A 675 -27.30 1.69 -32.15
N ALA A 676 -27.80 1.07 -31.09
CA ALA A 676 -28.96 1.60 -30.34
C ALA A 676 -28.62 2.93 -29.64
N GLU A 677 -27.45 3.02 -29.03
CA GLU A 677 -27.03 4.23 -28.28
C GLU A 677 -26.71 5.41 -29.22
N LEU A 678 -26.20 5.16 -30.44
CA LEU A 678 -26.01 6.16 -31.49
C LEU A 678 -27.33 6.83 -31.95
N GLN A 679 -28.46 6.17 -31.77
CA GLN A 679 -29.79 6.68 -32.13
C GLN A 679 -30.52 7.31 -30.94
N ARG A 680 -30.01 7.12 -29.72
CA ARG A 680 -30.70 7.56 -28.51
C ARG A 680 -30.38 9.03 -28.21
N PRO A 681 -31.39 9.90 -28.04
CA PRO A 681 -31.17 11.26 -27.61
C PRO A 681 -30.66 11.28 -26.16
N THR A 682 -29.52 11.96 -25.91
CA THR A 682 -28.99 12.18 -24.57
C THR A 682 -29.83 13.19 -23.80
N ARG A 683 -30.09 12.90 -22.52
CA ARG A 683 -30.81 13.78 -21.58
C ARG A 683 -30.12 13.77 -20.22
N PHE A 684 -28.79 13.90 -20.23
CA PHE A 684 -28.03 13.94 -19.01
C PHE A 684 -28.30 15.22 -18.23
N LYS A 685 -28.28 15.11 -16.90
CA LYS A 685 -28.33 16.30 -16.06
C LYS A 685 -26.97 17.04 -16.16
N PRO A 686 -26.98 18.38 -16.09
CA PRO A 686 -25.75 19.17 -16.21
C PRO A 686 -24.79 18.86 -15.05
N VAL A 687 -23.50 18.78 -15.38
CA VAL A 687 -22.40 18.69 -14.42
C VAL A 687 -21.91 20.10 -14.11
N GLU A 688 -21.60 20.38 -12.86
CA GLU A 688 -21.07 21.66 -12.43
C GLU A 688 -19.67 21.92 -13.02
N ALA A 689 -19.38 23.19 -13.31
CA ALA A 689 -18.17 23.59 -14.03
C ALA A 689 -17.09 24.20 -13.13
N ASP A 690 -17.42 24.53 -11.90
CA ASP A 690 -16.59 25.34 -10.99
C ASP A 690 -15.86 24.54 -9.91
N GLY A 691 -15.81 23.21 -10.03
CA GLY A 691 -15.21 22.35 -9.02
C GLY A 691 -13.73 22.65 -8.73
N ALA A 692 -12.94 22.96 -9.77
CA ALA A 692 -11.54 23.35 -9.59
C ALA A 692 -11.40 24.66 -8.80
N GLN A 693 -12.23 25.66 -9.10
CA GLN A 693 -12.23 26.93 -8.39
C GLN A 693 -12.68 26.78 -6.93
N ARG A 694 -13.71 25.95 -6.67
CA ARG A 694 -14.15 25.67 -5.30
C ARG A 694 -13.06 24.94 -4.51
N ALA A 695 -12.44 23.90 -5.09
CA ALA A 695 -11.32 23.21 -4.47
C ALA A 695 -10.15 24.15 -4.17
N ALA A 696 -9.76 24.98 -5.13
CA ALA A 696 -8.68 25.96 -4.96
C ALA A 696 -8.96 26.97 -3.85
N ARG A 697 -10.20 27.47 -3.69
CA ARG A 697 -10.56 28.34 -2.56
C ARG A 697 -10.45 27.63 -1.23
N LEU A 698 -10.90 26.38 -1.11
CA LEU A 698 -10.77 25.57 0.09
C LEU A 698 -9.29 25.37 0.49
N LEU A 699 -8.41 25.20 -0.50
CA LEU A 699 -6.96 25.07 -0.28
C LEU A 699 -6.29 26.39 0.06
N ALA A 700 -6.73 27.51 -0.54
CA ALA A 700 -6.13 28.82 -0.34
C ALA A 700 -6.18 29.28 1.12
N ASP A 701 -7.21 28.88 1.87
CA ASP A 701 -7.36 29.17 3.31
C ASP A 701 -6.27 28.49 4.17
N LEU A 702 -5.59 27.45 3.63
CA LEU A 702 -4.54 26.70 4.32
C LEU A 702 -3.13 27.22 4.02
N LEU A 703 -2.99 28.08 3.04
CA LEU A 703 -1.74 28.71 2.59
C LEU A 703 -1.63 30.14 3.15
#